data_7a351f09adbd16d1950c5e59e8cc381c
#
_entry.id   7a351f09adbd16d1950c5e59e8cc381c
#
_cell.length_a   1.000
_cell.length_b   1.000
_cell.length_c   1.000
_cell.angle_alpha   90.00
_cell.angle_beta   90.00
_cell.angle_gamma   90.00
#
_symmetry.space_group_name_H-M   'P 1'
#
loop_
_entity.id
_entity.type
_entity.pdbx_description
1 polymer ?
#
loop_
_entity_poly.entity_id
_entity_poly.type
_entity_poly.pdbx_seq_one_letter_code
_entity_poly.pdbx_strand_id
1 'polypeptide(L)'
;PYQNIHPDFHALWMHPNGEMMIAGNDGGLAFTYDRGKTWRFVQNLPVGQFYHISYDMEYPYNIYGGLQDNGSWRGPSTTFKRDAIYNDVWDMVAFGDGFDTEPDPENADFGYAMSQGGALVYFNHKTGLQKFIRPTESAVKHRYNWNAGFALDPFDAKTIYYGSQFLHKSTDKGDTWEIISPDLTTNDTTKINLGKETGGLTLDVSGAENHCTILTIAPSSVKRGVIWVGTDDGNVQVTQDGGKTWTLVSKNKSIAAPAGTWVPHIEASKFDAGTAYVVFDDHRRSNWSTYVYGTRDFGKTWTNLATKEVDGFVHCFEEDPVNKDLLWLGTEYGLYVSFNSGKNWMKWRAGVPTVPVYDLATHPREHDLIIGTHGRGIYLLDDITPLRKFAENSKKNAHLYEVNPGYQYNYSFWSGSNAGGPGNAAFKGEQRPYGSIITYFVNTSDSIKALEDTPKEPKMKIEILDKDSVIRVIKGGMKRGMNRVAWDLSRGAFKGVSSVDSTDLEVSGIYVLPGMYTVRMRYNGQEYKQSVEVKNDPRFAISTDGRKAMQTWAEKAGELQTAAATVYQQIAESKKSITAMLAVTGNLDSAKSNPIKRLAESAQKKMSGIQDKIQSELSKQGFNDNSDELLQQIGELQFYITSHYEAPTQQAKVKYERLRKMLEGLIEDHKKIQNTDIP
;
A
#
# COMPACT_ATOMS: atom_id res chain seq x y z
N PRO A 1 31.52 -12.42 -20.30
CA PRO A 1 31.03 -11.05 -20.44
C PRO A 1 29.59 -10.86 -19.99
N TYR A 2 28.81 -11.93 -19.71
CA TYR A 2 27.37 -11.87 -19.41
C TYR A 2 27.02 -11.89 -17.90
N GLN A 3 28.00 -11.77 -17.01
CA GLN A 3 27.78 -12.01 -15.58
C GLN A 3 27.07 -10.89 -14.82
N ASN A 4 26.84 -9.70 -15.44
CA ASN A 4 26.39 -8.51 -14.72
C ASN A 4 25.09 -7.88 -15.23
N ILE A 5 24.51 -8.37 -16.31
CA ILE A 5 23.24 -7.90 -16.88
C ILE A 5 22.49 -9.07 -17.51
N HIS A 6 21.15 -8.98 -17.60
CA HIS A 6 20.28 -10.01 -18.17
C HIS A 6 20.70 -10.34 -19.63
N PRO A 7 20.71 -11.63 -20.05
CA PRO A 7 21.25 -12.01 -21.35
C PRO A 7 20.38 -11.61 -22.55
N ASP A 8 19.06 -11.68 -22.45
CA ASP A 8 18.13 -11.58 -23.59
C ASP A 8 18.01 -10.16 -24.13
N PHE A 9 18.96 -9.80 -24.99
CA PHE A 9 19.07 -8.43 -25.53
C PHE A 9 18.10 -8.21 -26.70
N HIS A 10 17.34 -7.11 -26.65
CA HIS A 10 16.41 -6.67 -27.69
C HIS A 10 16.84 -5.38 -28.38
N ALA A 11 17.63 -4.53 -27.72
CA ALA A 11 18.09 -3.27 -28.28
C ALA A 11 19.49 -2.90 -27.79
N LEU A 12 20.29 -2.33 -28.68
CA LEU A 12 21.58 -1.74 -28.38
C LEU A 12 21.71 -0.40 -29.11
N TRP A 13 21.90 0.66 -28.34
CA TRP A 13 22.22 1.97 -28.85
C TRP A 13 23.66 2.34 -28.50
N MET A 14 24.40 2.89 -29.49
CA MET A 14 25.79 3.34 -29.31
C MET A 14 25.88 4.84 -29.60
N HIS A 15 26.49 5.56 -28.66
CA HIS A 15 26.80 6.97 -28.88
C HIS A 15 27.84 7.12 -30.02
N PRO A 16 27.78 8.19 -30.85
CA PRO A 16 28.69 8.39 -31.96
C PRO A 16 30.18 8.39 -31.61
N ASN A 17 30.57 8.72 -30.39
CA ASN A 17 31.97 8.62 -29.91
C ASN A 17 32.42 7.16 -29.67
N GLY A 18 31.50 6.18 -29.71
CA GLY A 18 31.80 4.76 -29.53
C GLY A 18 32.17 4.33 -28.11
N GLU A 19 32.02 5.18 -27.11
CA GLU A 19 32.37 4.87 -25.70
C GLU A 19 31.14 4.52 -24.85
N MET A 20 30.06 5.32 -25.01
CA MET A 20 28.81 5.08 -24.30
C MET A 20 27.89 4.18 -25.11
N MET A 21 27.30 3.19 -24.47
CA MET A 21 26.23 2.36 -25.02
C MET A 21 25.10 2.20 -24.03
N ILE A 22 23.91 1.97 -24.55
CA ILE A 22 22.70 1.62 -23.78
C ILE A 22 22.21 0.28 -24.32
N ALA A 23 22.03 -0.69 -23.44
CA ALA A 23 21.46 -1.99 -23.74
C ALA A 23 20.09 -2.12 -23.11
N GLY A 24 19.09 -2.53 -23.90
CA GLY A 24 17.77 -2.95 -23.43
C GLY A 24 17.65 -4.47 -23.53
N ASN A 25 17.23 -5.10 -22.45
CA ASN A 25 17.06 -6.54 -22.34
C ASN A 25 15.83 -6.87 -21.46
N ASP A 26 15.48 -8.13 -21.32
CA ASP A 26 14.30 -8.56 -20.56
C ASP A 26 14.41 -8.29 -19.06
N GLY A 27 15.61 -8.02 -18.54
CA GLY A 27 15.83 -7.51 -17.18
C GLY A 27 15.68 -6.00 -17.03
N GLY A 28 15.68 -5.22 -18.13
CA GLY A 28 15.59 -3.77 -18.10
C GLY A 28 16.65 -3.04 -18.93
N LEU A 29 17.19 -1.93 -18.42
CA LEU A 29 18.19 -1.10 -19.10
C LEU A 29 19.54 -1.17 -18.38
N ALA A 30 20.61 -1.18 -19.17
CA ALA A 30 21.96 -1.04 -18.67
C ALA A 30 22.78 -0.04 -19.51
N PHE A 31 23.68 0.69 -18.86
CA PHE A 31 24.59 1.66 -19.47
C PHE A 31 26.04 1.19 -19.33
N THR A 32 26.85 1.43 -20.34
CA THR A 32 28.30 1.36 -20.27
C THR A 32 28.93 2.66 -20.75
N TYR A 33 30.07 3.03 -20.16
CA TYR A 33 30.86 4.20 -20.57
C TYR A 33 32.28 3.82 -20.99
N ASP A 34 32.56 2.51 -21.07
CA ASP A 34 33.88 1.95 -21.36
C ASP A 34 33.85 0.84 -22.44
N ARG A 35 32.92 0.98 -23.38
CA ARG A 35 32.72 0.05 -24.50
C ARG A 35 32.35 -1.37 -24.06
N GLY A 36 31.49 -1.47 -23.03
CA GLY A 36 30.98 -2.75 -22.56
C GLY A 36 31.91 -3.53 -21.62
N LYS A 37 32.99 -2.93 -21.13
CA LYS A 37 33.84 -3.57 -20.12
C LYS A 37 33.16 -3.65 -18.76
N THR A 38 32.45 -2.58 -18.41
CA THR A 38 31.59 -2.53 -17.22
C THR A 38 30.20 -2.02 -17.59
N TRP A 39 29.18 -2.52 -16.90
CA TRP A 39 27.80 -2.15 -17.08
C TRP A 39 27.17 -1.67 -15.78
N ARG A 40 26.39 -0.59 -15.87
CA ARG A 40 25.57 -0.07 -14.79
C ARG A 40 24.12 -0.34 -15.09
N PHE A 41 23.49 -1.20 -14.32
CA PHE A 41 22.06 -1.50 -14.42
C PHE A 41 21.21 -0.34 -13.87
N VAL A 42 20.07 -0.04 -14.50
CA VAL A 42 19.14 1.02 -14.12
C VAL A 42 18.10 0.43 -13.15
N GLN A 43 18.17 0.82 -11.88
CA GLN A 43 17.36 0.25 -10.81
C GLN A 43 16.12 1.08 -10.44
N ASN A 44 15.86 2.19 -11.12
CA ASN A 44 14.78 3.14 -10.79
C ASN A 44 13.64 3.17 -11.80
N LEU A 45 13.59 2.24 -12.74
CA LEU A 45 12.49 2.14 -13.68
C LEU A 45 11.27 1.49 -13.01
N PRO A 46 10.07 2.09 -13.14
CA PRO A 46 8.83 1.50 -12.63
C PRO A 46 8.27 0.47 -13.61
N VAL A 47 9.00 -0.61 -13.84
CA VAL A 47 8.64 -1.67 -14.79
C VAL A 47 8.71 -3.03 -14.14
N GLY A 48 7.81 -3.94 -14.52
CA GLY A 48 7.74 -5.31 -14.05
C GLY A 48 6.55 -6.03 -14.70
N GLN A 49 6.78 -7.23 -15.23
CA GLN A 49 5.80 -8.03 -15.97
C GLN A 49 5.30 -9.17 -15.09
N PHE A 50 4.37 -8.87 -14.17
CA PHE A 50 3.75 -9.90 -13.33
C PHE A 50 2.72 -10.70 -14.11
N TYR A 51 2.70 -12.03 -13.87
CA TYR A 51 1.68 -12.95 -14.35
C TYR A 51 0.61 -13.15 -13.29
N HIS A 52 1.00 -13.69 -12.12
CA HIS A 52 0.10 -13.95 -11.02
C HIS A 52 0.61 -13.30 -9.75
N ILE A 53 -0.31 -13.01 -8.84
CA ILE A 53 -0.02 -12.40 -7.55
C ILE A 53 -0.79 -13.11 -6.44
N SER A 54 -0.19 -13.18 -5.27
CA SER A 54 -0.83 -13.65 -4.04
C SER A 54 -0.37 -12.86 -2.83
N TYR A 55 -0.82 -13.23 -1.63
CA TYR A 55 -0.48 -12.52 -0.39
C TYR A 55 -0.45 -13.49 0.80
N ASP A 56 0.31 -13.11 1.85
CA ASP A 56 0.27 -13.79 3.14
C ASP A 56 -0.55 -13.02 4.19
N MET A 57 -0.63 -13.58 5.40
CA MET A 57 -1.33 -12.97 6.54
C MET A 57 -0.39 -12.37 7.59
N GLU A 58 0.90 -12.16 7.26
CA GLU A 58 1.83 -11.45 8.14
C GLU A 58 1.42 -9.97 8.35
N TYR A 59 2.11 -9.26 9.22
CA TYR A 59 1.91 -7.81 9.39
C TYR A 59 3.25 -7.07 9.36
N PRO A 60 3.45 -6.15 8.41
CA PRO A 60 2.65 -5.96 7.21
C PRO A 60 2.58 -7.25 6.39
N TYR A 61 1.50 -7.44 5.61
CA TYR A 61 1.42 -8.59 4.73
C TYR A 61 2.42 -8.46 3.57
N ASN A 62 2.85 -9.59 3.05
CA ASN A 62 3.68 -9.60 1.86
C ASN A 62 2.86 -9.98 0.64
N ILE A 63 3.31 -9.48 -0.48
CA ILE A 63 2.81 -9.79 -1.81
C ILE A 63 3.81 -10.73 -2.46
N TYR A 64 3.31 -11.77 -3.09
CA TYR A 64 4.08 -12.72 -3.87
C TYR A 64 3.70 -12.57 -5.33
N GLY A 65 4.64 -12.83 -6.23
CA GLY A 65 4.32 -12.83 -7.65
C GLY A 65 5.49 -13.26 -8.52
N GLY A 66 5.14 -13.90 -9.63
CA GLY A 66 6.08 -14.31 -10.65
C GLY A 66 6.14 -13.31 -11.79
N LEU A 67 7.36 -13.07 -12.29
CA LEU A 67 7.63 -12.18 -13.41
C LEU A 67 8.19 -12.96 -14.58
N GLN A 68 7.79 -12.59 -15.79
CA GLN A 68 8.43 -13.12 -16.99
C GLN A 68 9.93 -12.79 -16.94
N ASP A 69 10.76 -13.79 -17.23
CA ASP A 69 12.22 -13.73 -17.32
C ASP A 69 12.97 -13.31 -16.05
N ASN A 70 12.26 -12.90 -15.00
CA ASN A 70 12.84 -12.25 -13.82
C ASN A 70 12.51 -12.96 -12.50
N GLY A 71 12.07 -14.20 -12.55
CA GLY A 71 11.84 -15.04 -11.36
C GLY A 71 10.58 -14.74 -10.56
N SER A 72 10.46 -15.37 -9.43
CA SER A 72 9.36 -15.21 -8.48
C SER A 72 9.85 -14.46 -7.24
N TRP A 73 9.06 -13.50 -6.77
CA TRP A 73 9.45 -12.58 -5.72
C TRP A 73 8.42 -12.49 -4.59
N ARG A 74 8.90 -12.11 -3.42
CA ARG A 74 8.14 -11.78 -2.23
C ARG A 74 8.55 -10.41 -1.74
N GLY A 75 7.61 -9.54 -1.40
CA GLY A 75 7.91 -8.23 -0.82
C GLY A 75 6.74 -7.64 -0.03
N PRO A 76 7.01 -6.74 0.93
CA PRO A 76 5.98 -6.23 1.83
C PRO A 76 5.05 -5.22 1.14
N SER A 77 3.77 -5.23 1.53
CA SER A 77 2.77 -4.23 1.11
C SER A 77 3.08 -2.82 1.63
N THR A 78 3.73 -2.73 2.78
CA THR A 78 4.30 -1.52 3.38
C THR A 78 5.50 -1.89 4.23
N THR A 79 6.37 -0.94 4.56
CA THR A 79 7.57 -1.22 5.36
C THR A 79 7.55 -0.43 6.66
N PHE A 80 8.27 -0.94 7.66
CA PHE A 80 8.61 -0.15 8.85
C PHE A 80 9.83 0.78 8.62
N LYS A 81 10.30 0.90 7.38
CA LYS A 81 11.33 1.87 6.99
C LYS A 81 10.66 3.20 6.63
N ARG A 82 11.28 4.32 6.97
CA ARG A 82 10.64 5.64 6.94
C ARG A 82 10.24 6.13 5.55
N ASP A 83 11.03 5.85 4.53
CA ASP A 83 10.97 6.65 3.30
C ASP A 83 10.13 6.05 2.19
N ALA A 84 10.23 4.74 1.95
CA ALA A 84 9.58 4.08 0.82
C ALA A 84 9.78 2.55 0.85
N ILE A 85 9.13 1.86 -0.09
CA ILE A 85 9.41 0.47 -0.41
C ILE A 85 10.52 0.46 -1.47
N TYR A 86 11.71 -0.03 -1.10
CA TYR A 86 12.86 -0.16 -1.99
C TYR A 86 13.03 -1.59 -2.50
N ASN A 87 13.82 -1.77 -3.54
CA ASN A 87 14.11 -3.11 -4.08
C ASN A 87 14.79 -4.03 -3.07
N ASP A 88 15.52 -3.49 -2.08
CA ASP A 88 16.23 -4.26 -1.05
C ASP A 88 15.34 -4.96 -0.02
N VAL A 89 14.03 -4.72 -0.05
CA VAL A 89 13.05 -5.41 0.81
C VAL A 89 12.29 -6.50 0.07
N TRP A 90 12.63 -6.75 -1.19
CA TRP A 90 12.08 -7.83 -2.00
C TRP A 90 13.06 -9.00 -2.05
N ASP A 91 12.55 -10.20 -1.77
CA ASP A 91 13.31 -11.45 -1.81
C ASP A 91 12.91 -12.25 -3.05
N MET A 92 13.88 -12.67 -3.85
CA MET A 92 13.66 -13.64 -4.92
C MET A 92 13.51 -15.02 -4.29
N VAL A 93 12.38 -15.68 -4.51
CA VAL A 93 12.07 -17.00 -3.92
C VAL A 93 12.28 -18.15 -4.90
N ALA A 94 12.21 -17.89 -6.21
CA ALA A 94 12.54 -18.86 -7.26
C ALA A 94 13.02 -18.13 -8.53
N PHE A 95 13.75 -18.85 -9.38
CA PHE A 95 14.28 -18.35 -10.65
C PHE A 95 13.52 -18.93 -11.85
N GLY A 96 13.62 -18.30 -13.01
CA GLY A 96 12.98 -18.64 -14.29
C GLY A 96 11.91 -17.63 -14.67
N ASP A 97 11.07 -17.97 -15.63
CA ASP A 97 9.80 -17.24 -15.83
C ASP A 97 8.89 -17.58 -14.65
N GLY A 98 8.70 -16.62 -13.76
CA GLY A 98 7.87 -16.83 -12.58
C GLY A 98 6.38 -16.72 -12.93
N PHE A 99 5.55 -17.59 -12.33
CA PHE A 99 4.11 -17.57 -12.48
C PHE A 99 3.43 -17.58 -11.10
N ASP A 100 2.60 -18.62 -10.80
CA ASP A 100 2.00 -18.74 -9.48
C ASP A 100 3.08 -18.79 -8.40
N THR A 101 2.97 -17.93 -7.42
CA THR A 101 3.85 -17.86 -6.27
C THR A 101 2.99 -17.66 -5.05
N GLU A 102 2.81 -18.72 -4.26
CA GLU A 102 1.85 -18.79 -3.17
C GLU A 102 2.55 -19.02 -1.83
N PRO A 103 2.25 -18.25 -0.77
CA PRO A 103 2.73 -18.56 0.57
C PRO A 103 2.09 -19.84 1.11
N ASP A 104 2.83 -20.57 1.94
CA ASP A 104 2.25 -21.64 2.73
C ASP A 104 1.31 -21.05 3.78
N PRO A 105 0.01 -21.44 3.82
CA PRO A 105 -0.96 -20.86 4.75
C PRO A 105 -0.65 -21.08 6.23
N GLU A 106 0.16 -22.11 6.57
CA GLU A 106 0.55 -22.39 7.94
C GLU A 106 1.80 -21.64 8.39
N ASN A 107 2.68 -21.28 7.44
CA ASN A 107 3.95 -20.61 7.74
C ASN A 107 4.50 -19.87 6.52
N ALA A 108 4.41 -18.56 6.51
CA ALA A 108 4.87 -17.69 5.43
C ALA A 108 6.40 -17.69 5.18
N ASP A 109 7.19 -18.37 6.04
CA ASP A 109 8.61 -18.65 5.74
C ASP A 109 8.76 -19.59 4.55
N PHE A 110 7.72 -20.35 4.23
CA PHE A 110 7.64 -21.31 3.14
C PHE A 110 6.58 -20.87 2.12
N GLY A 111 6.66 -21.46 0.95
CA GLY A 111 5.68 -21.25 -0.10
C GLY A 111 5.95 -22.10 -1.33
N TYR A 112 5.13 -21.90 -2.33
CA TYR A 112 5.19 -22.57 -3.62
C TYR A 112 5.53 -21.57 -4.69
N ALA A 113 6.39 -21.94 -5.63
CA ALA A 113 6.67 -21.13 -6.81
C ALA A 113 6.72 -22.02 -8.04
N MET A 114 6.07 -21.55 -9.09
CA MET A 114 6.02 -22.25 -10.35
C MET A 114 6.83 -21.46 -11.38
N SER A 115 7.62 -22.17 -12.17
CA SER A 115 8.30 -21.61 -13.34
C SER A 115 7.94 -22.37 -14.60
N GLN A 116 8.41 -21.86 -15.74
CA GLN A 116 8.05 -22.30 -17.07
C GLN A 116 8.03 -23.81 -17.25
N GLY A 117 7.05 -24.29 -18.00
CA GLY A 117 6.91 -25.71 -18.34
C GLY A 117 6.53 -26.59 -17.15
N GLY A 118 5.91 -26.00 -16.16
CA GLY A 118 5.39 -26.72 -14.98
C GLY A 118 6.46 -27.11 -13.96
N ALA A 119 7.59 -26.41 -13.90
CA ALA A 119 8.56 -26.62 -12.81
C ALA A 119 7.99 -26.01 -11.53
N LEU A 120 7.64 -26.87 -10.55
CA LEU A 120 7.05 -26.49 -9.28
C LEU A 120 8.00 -26.79 -8.13
N VAL A 121 8.23 -25.79 -7.28
CA VAL A 121 9.08 -25.89 -6.09
C VAL A 121 8.32 -25.51 -4.82
N TYR A 122 8.68 -26.14 -3.71
CA TYR A 122 8.35 -25.70 -2.36
C TYR A 122 9.61 -25.03 -1.77
N PHE A 123 9.54 -23.72 -1.54
CA PHE A 123 10.68 -22.90 -1.13
C PHE A 123 10.65 -22.56 0.36
N ASN A 124 11.84 -22.22 0.90
CA ASN A 124 11.99 -21.52 2.17
C ASN A 124 12.77 -20.23 1.91
N HIS A 125 12.11 -19.08 2.02
CA HIS A 125 12.73 -17.79 1.66
C HIS A 125 13.87 -17.38 2.60
N LYS A 126 13.87 -17.82 3.88
CA LYS A 126 14.93 -17.49 4.86
C LYS A 126 16.23 -18.22 4.59
N THR A 127 16.15 -19.42 4.06
CA THR A 127 17.33 -20.26 3.81
C THR A 127 17.72 -20.36 2.35
N GLY A 128 16.83 -19.95 1.44
CA GLY A 128 17.01 -20.10 -0.02
C GLY A 128 16.88 -21.54 -0.50
N LEU A 129 16.47 -22.48 0.36
CA LEU A 129 16.27 -23.88 -0.04
C LEU A 129 15.00 -24.04 -0.87
N GLN A 130 15.08 -24.87 -1.90
CA GLN A 130 13.98 -25.20 -2.80
C GLN A 130 13.92 -26.73 -2.98
N LYS A 131 12.72 -27.28 -2.81
CA LYS A 131 12.40 -28.68 -3.02
C LYS A 131 11.52 -28.79 -4.27
N PHE A 132 12.00 -29.50 -5.31
CA PHE A 132 11.19 -29.76 -6.49
C PHE A 132 10.10 -30.77 -6.16
N ILE A 133 8.85 -30.39 -6.40
CA ILE A 133 7.66 -31.17 -6.01
C ILE A 133 6.72 -31.47 -7.17
N ARG A 134 7.09 -31.14 -8.41
CA ARG A 134 6.26 -31.45 -9.59
C ARG A 134 5.92 -32.93 -9.66
N PRO A 135 4.65 -33.32 -9.97
CA PRO A 135 4.27 -34.71 -10.17
C PRO A 135 5.15 -35.39 -11.22
N THR A 136 5.68 -36.55 -10.88
CA THR A 136 6.53 -37.36 -11.78
C THR A 136 5.68 -38.32 -12.63
N GLU A 137 6.15 -38.58 -13.86
CA GLU A 137 5.48 -39.44 -14.80
C GLU A 137 5.69 -40.91 -14.40
N SER A 138 4.63 -41.70 -14.42
CA SER A 138 4.72 -43.17 -14.19
C SER A 138 4.42 -43.98 -15.44
N ALA A 139 3.28 -43.79 -16.09
CA ALA A 139 2.83 -44.56 -17.23
C ALA A 139 2.45 -43.68 -18.45
N VAL A 140 2.04 -42.44 -18.22
CA VAL A 140 1.60 -41.48 -19.25
C VAL A 140 2.42 -40.23 -19.13
N LYS A 141 2.93 -39.71 -20.26
CA LYS A 141 3.65 -38.46 -20.29
C LYS A 141 2.73 -37.31 -19.90
N HIS A 142 3.15 -36.50 -18.92
CA HIS A 142 2.42 -35.32 -18.50
C HIS A 142 2.79 -34.14 -19.43
N ARG A 143 1.76 -33.37 -19.81
CA ARG A 143 1.89 -32.12 -20.57
C ARG A 143 1.60 -30.98 -19.60
N TYR A 144 2.55 -30.09 -19.41
CA TYR A 144 2.36 -28.89 -18.60
C TYR A 144 2.40 -27.67 -19.51
N ASN A 145 1.51 -26.72 -19.25
CA ASN A 145 1.58 -25.43 -19.92
C ASN A 145 2.86 -24.67 -19.51
N TRP A 146 3.22 -23.65 -20.27
CA TRP A 146 4.25 -22.69 -19.87
C TRP A 146 3.87 -22.10 -18.51
N ASN A 147 2.62 -21.63 -18.37
CA ASN A 147 1.95 -21.20 -17.17
C ASN A 147 0.93 -22.27 -16.74
N ALA A 148 1.38 -23.33 -16.04
CA ALA A 148 0.52 -24.44 -15.62
C ALA A 148 -0.33 -24.04 -14.41
N GLY A 149 -1.60 -24.46 -14.39
CA GLY A 149 -2.50 -24.14 -13.28
C GLY A 149 -2.06 -24.72 -11.94
N PHE A 150 -2.07 -23.89 -10.91
CA PHE A 150 -1.79 -24.24 -9.51
C PHE A 150 -2.87 -23.69 -8.59
N ALA A 151 -3.21 -24.37 -7.51
CA ALA A 151 -4.10 -23.84 -6.48
C ALA A 151 -3.88 -24.50 -5.12
N LEU A 152 -4.05 -23.71 -4.04
CA LEU A 152 -4.16 -24.20 -2.67
C LEU A 152 -5.60 -24.66 -2.37
N ASP A 153 -5.77 -25.67 -1.51
CA ASP A 153 -7.11 -26.07 -1.05
C ASP A 153 -7.59 -25.09 0.05
N PRO A 154 -8.78 -24.48 -0.08
CA PRO A 154 -9.27 -23.51 0.90
C PRO A 154 -9.61 -24.10 2.28
N PHE A 155 -9.69 -25.42 2.40
CA PHE A 155 -10.11 -26.13 3.62
C PHE A 155 -8.99 -26.91 4.31
N ASP A 156 -7.85 -27.07 3.63
CA ASP A 156 -6.72 -27.85 4.16
C ASP A 156 -5.40 -27.30 3.63
N ALA A 157 -4.65 -26.65 4.49
CA ALA A 157 -3.41 -25.99 4.18
C ALA A 157 -2.28 -26.90 3.63
N LYS A 158 -2.43 -28.23 3.77
CA LYS A 158 -1.47 -29.22 3.23
C LYS A 158 -1.87 -29.73 1.85
N THR A 159 -3.11 -29.47 1.45
CA THR A 159 -3.64 -29.91 0.17
C THR A 159 -3.39 -28.86 -0.90
N ILE A 160 -2.79 -29.31 -2.01
CA ILE A 160 -2.53 -28.50 -3.20
C ILE A 160 -2.99 -29.24 -4.46
N TYR A 161 -3.34 -28.46 -5.49
CA TYR A 161 -3.74 -28.95 -6.80
C TYR A 161 -2.78 -28.45 -7.86
N TYR A 162 -2.50 -29.30 -8.85
CA TYR A 162 -1.60 -28.97 -9.96
C TYR A 162 -2.10 -29.53 -11.29
N GLY A 163 -1.99 -28.73 -12.36
CA GLY A 163 -2.54 -29.06 -13.68
C GLY A 163 -1.49 -29.52 -14.68
N SER A 164 -1.63 -30.76 -15.18
CA SER A 164 -1.09 -31.17 -16.48
C SER A 164 -2.24 -31.20 -17.51
N GLN A 165 -2.41 -32.28 -18.29
CA GLN A 165 -3.70 -32.64 -18.90
C GLN A 165 -4.66 -33.25 -17.86
N PHE A 166 -4.12 -33.68 -16.74
CA PHE A 166 -4.85 -34.24 -15.60
C PHE A 166 -4.80 -33.25 -14.43
N LEU A 167 -5.79 -33.33 -13.56
CA LEU A 167 -5.72 -32.65 -12.26
C LEU A 167 -5.03 -33.55 -11.26
N HIS A 168 -3.90 -33.11 -10.75
CA HIS A 168 -3.15 -33.75 -9.67
C HIS A 168 -3.53 -33.13 -8.34
N LYS A 169 -3.60 -33.97 -7.30
CA LYS A 169 -3.83 -33.53 -5.91
C LYS A 169 -2.73 -34.10 -5.02
N SER A 170 -2.18 -33.26 -4.16
CA SER A 170 -1.34 -33.66 -3.04
C SER A 170 -2.01 -33.28 -1.73
N THR A 171 -1.85 -34.10 -0.67
CA THR A 171 -2.32 -33.78 0.69
C THR A 171 -1.19 -33.64 1.70
N ASP A 172 0.03 -33.58 1.21
CA ASP A 172 1.28 -33.51 1.98
C ASP A 172 2.28 -32.49 1.41
N LYS A 173 1.75 -31.37 0.89
CA LYS A 173 2.55 -30.24 0.35
C LYS A 173 3.46 -30.64 -0.83
N GLY A 174 3.02 -31.60 -1.64
CA GLY A 174 3.70 -32.04 -2.85
C GLY A 174 4.69 -33.18 -2.67
N ASP A 175 4.74 -33.84 -1.51
CA ASP A 175 5.55 -35.05 -1.33
C ASP A 175 5.02 -36.22 -2.12
N THR A 176 3.69 -36.42 -2.14
CA THR A 176 3.01 -37.44 -2.94
C THR A 176 1.87 -36.82 -3.74
N TRP A 177 1.56 -37.47 -4.88
CA TRP A 177 0.54 -36.99 -5.80
C TRP A 177 -0.40 -38.07 -6.24
N GLU A 178 -1.68 -37.72 -6.35
CA GLU A 178 -2.75 -38.53 -6.89
C GLU A 178 -3.36 -37.84 -8.13
N ILE A 179 -3.63 -38.57 -9.20
CA ILE A 179 -4.43 -38.09 -10.33
C ILE A 179 -5.90 -38.27 -9.99
N ILE A 180 -6.64 -37.17 -9.91
CA ILE A 180 -8.07 -37.14 -9.53
C ILE A 180 -9.00 -36.78 -10.70
N SER A 181 -8.52 -36.91 -11.95
CA SER A 181 -9.34 -36.65 -13.13
C SER A 181 -8.97 -37.55 -14.31
N PRO A 182 -9.85 -37.74 -15.28
CA PRO A 182 -9.45 -38.13 -16.64
C PRO A 182 -8.65 -36.99 -17.30
N ASP A 183 -8.22 -37.16 -18.56
CA ASP A 183 -7.73 -36.03 -19.39
C ASP A 183 -8.88 -35.03 -19.57
N LEU A 184 -8.70 -33.82 -19.02
CA LEU A 184 -9.74 -32.76 -19.01
C LEU A 184 -9.69 -31.88 -20.25
N THR A 185 -8.71 -32.09 -21.12
CA THR A 185 -8.46 -31.33 -22.34
C THR A 185 -9.24 -31.93 -23.53
N THR A 186 -9.10 -31.37 -24.70
CA THR A 186 -9.60 -31.95 -25.96
C THR A 186 -8.75 -33.12 -26.43
N ASN A 187 -7.51 -33.22 -25.94
CA ASN A 187 -6.49 -34.18 -26.37
C ASN A 187 -6.29 -34.21 -27.90
N ASP A 188 -6.28 -33.03 -28.51
CA ASP A 188 -6.11 -32.87 -29.96
C ASP A 188 -4.69 -33.26 -30.39
N THR A 189 -4.52 -34.47 -30.87
CA THR A 189 -3.22 -35.02 -31.29
C THR A 189 -2.59 -34.27 -32.46
N THR A 190 -3.39 -33.57 -33.27
CA THR A 190 -2.87 -32.76 -34.37
C THR A 190 -2.10 -31.53 -33.86
N LYS A 191 -2.59 -30.94 -32.79
CA LYS A 191 -1.94 -29.79 -32.12
C LYS A 191 -0.81 -30.21 -31.19
N ILE A 192 -1.00 -31.26 -30.40
CA ILE A 192 0.03 -31.81 -29.49
C ILE A 192 1.32 -32.18 -30.24
N ASN A 193 1.23 -32.72 -31.45
CA ASN A 193 2.37 -33.11 -32.25
C ASN A 193 2.94 -32.00 -33.12
N LEU A 194 2.23 -30.92 -33.32
CA LEU A 194 2.58 -29.85 -34.27
C LEU A 194 3.97 -29.22 -33.98
N GLY A 195 4.29 -29.07 -32.70
CA GLY A 195 5.60 -28.54 -32.28
C GLY A 195 6.79 -29.41 -32.73
N LYS A 196 6.60 -30.74 -32.84
CA LYS A 196 7.62 -31.65 -33.33
C LYS A 196 7.80 -31.53 -34.85
N GLU A 197 6.71 -31.33 -35.59
CA GLU A 197 6.71 -31.23 -37.04
C GLU A 197 7.22 -29.89 -37.55
N THR A 198 6.95 -28.81 -36.81
CA THR A 198 7.27 -27.43 -37.21
C THR A 198 8.49 -26.84 -36.49
N GLY A 199 9.18 -27.61 -35.65
CA GLY A 199 10.25 -27.11 -34.80
C GLY A 199 9.76 -26.19 -33.66
N GLY A 200 8.46 -26.25 -33.34
CA GLY A 200 7.87 -25.50 -32.27
C GLY A 200 7.40 -24.09 -32.61
N LEU A 201 7.50 -23.68 -33.86
CA LEU A 201 7.12 -22.33 -34.31
C LEU A 201 5.77 -22.37 -35.05
N THR A 202 4.69 -22.20 -34.29
CA THR A 202 3.31 -22.13 -34.79
C THR A 202 2.51 -21.04 -34.09
N LEU A 203 1.31 -20.73 -34.61
CA LEU A 203 0.40 -19.78 -33.97
C LEU A 203 -0.13 -20.25 -32.60
N ASP A 204 -0.29 -21.57 -32.41
CA ASP A 204 -0.86 -22.16 -31.20
C ASP A 204 0.21 -22.78 -30.29
N VAL A 205 1.38 -23.10 -30.83
CA VAL A 205 2.47 -23.80 -30.11
C VAL A 205 3.80 -23.16 -30.51
N SER A 206 4.42 -22.45 -29.59
CA SER A 206 5.69 -21.75 -29.84
C SER A 206 6.93 -22.62 -29.62
N GLY A 207 6.77 -23.87 -29.16
CA GLY A 207 7.86 -24.76 -28.73
C GLY A 207 8.20 -24.65 -27.27
N ALA A 208 7.91 -23.53 -26.65
CA ALA A 208 7.96 -23.32 -25.20
C ALA A 208 6.69 -23.83 -24.51
N GLU A 209 5.55 -23.72 -25.17
CA GLU A 209 4.23 -24.09 -24.64
C GLU A 209 3.78 -25.45 -25.16
N ASN A 210 3.19 -26.27 -24.28
CA ASN A 210 2.48 -27.46 -24.67
C ASN A 210 0.99 -27.13 -24.86
N HIS A 211 0.36 -27.74 -25.87
CA HIS A 211 -1.07 -27.62 -26.10
C HIS A 211 -1.85 -28.76 -25.44
N CYS A 212 -3.16 -28.55 -25.15
CA CYS A 212 -4.03 -29.44 -24.41
C CYS A 212 -3.56 -29.64 -22.96
N THR A 213 -3.55 -28.54 -22.22
CA THR A 213 -3.07 -28.43 -20.84
C THR A 213 -4.02 -27.62 -19.96
N ILE A 214 -3.96 -27.85 -18.66
CA ILE A 214 -4.72 -27.08 -17.68
C ILE A 214 -3.99 -25.77 -17.38
N LEU A 215 -4.70 -24.63 -17.53
CA LEU A 215 -4.20 -23.28 -17.27
C LEU A 215 -4.63 -22.74 -15.89
N THR A 216 -5.85 -23.07 -15.46
CA THR A 216 -6.41 -22.51 -14.24
C THR A 216 -7.19 -23.55 -13.45
N ILE A 217 -7.06 -23.48 -12.13
CA ILE A 217 -7.73 -24.37 -11.17
C ILE A 217 -8.33 -23.49 -10.09
N ALA A 218 -9.65 -23.61 -9.89
CA ALA A 218 -10.39 -22.80 -8.91
C ALA A 218 -11.20 -23.70 -7.96
N PRO A 219 -10.62 -24.15 -6.84
CA PRO A 219 -11.35 -24.85 -5.81
C PRO A 219 -12.29 -23.90 -5.07
N SER A 220 -13.53 -24.32 -4.85
CA SER A 220 -14.52 -23.52 -4.12
C SER A 220 -14.14 -23.38 -2.65
N SER A 221 -14.12 -22.13 -2.16
CA SER A 221 -13.99 -21.84 -0.72
C SER A 221 -15.30 -22.05 0.08
N VAL A 222 -16.42 -22.28 -0.62
CA VAL A 222 -17.76 -22.46 -0.01
C VAL A 222 -18.09 -23.93 0.24
N LYS A 223 -17.66 -24.82 -0.67
CA LYS A 223 -18.00 -26.25 -0.60
C LYS A 223 -16.82 -27.09 -0.99
N ARG A 224 -16.34 -27.90 -0.03
CA ARG A 224 -15.28 -28.89 -0.29
C ARG A 224 -15.67 -29.88 -1.41
N GLY A 225 -14.72 -30.15 -2.31
CA GLY A 225 -14.89 -31.05 -3.42
C GLY A 225 -15.53 -30.46 -4.67
N VAL A 226 -15.89 -29.17 -4.66
CA VAL A 226 -16.21 -28.41 -5.88
C VAL A 226 -14.92 -27.81 -6.40
N ILE A 227 -14.52 -28.17 -7.63
CA ILE A 227 -13.31 -27.68 -8.27
C ILE A 227 -13.61 -27.37 -9.74
N TRP A 228 -13.27 -26.18 -10.17
CA TRP A 228 -13.35 -25.74 -11.56
C TRP A 228 -11.99 -25.81 -12.22
N VAL A 229 -11.94 -26.18 -13.48
CA VAL A 229 -10.70 -26.29 -14.27
C VAL A 229 -10.92 -25.68 -15.64
N GLY A 230 -9.98 -24.85 -16.08
CA GLY A 230 -9.92 -24.28 -17.42
C GLY A 230 -8.66 -24.72 -18.17
N THR A 231 -8.78 -24.89 -19.49
CA THR A 231 -7.69 -25.39 -20.34
C THR A 231 -7.34 -24.40 -21.46
N ASP A 232 -6.14 -24.56 -22.04
CA ASP A 232 -5.66 -23.77 -23.17
C ASP A 232 -6.38 -24.09 -24.50
N ASP A 233 -7.13 -25.17 -24.54
CA ASP A 233 -7.92 -25.62 -25.68
C ASP A 233 -9.45 -25.43 -25.53
N GLY A 234 -9.85 -24.61 -24.54
CA GLY A 234 -11.20 -24.07 -24.39
C GLY A 234 -12.17 -24.91 -23.60
N ASN A 235 -11.72 -25.94 -22.89
CA ASN A 235 -12.57 -26.69 -21.99
C ASN A 235 -12.68 -25.99 -20.64
N VAL A 236 -13.93 -25.85 -20.15
CA VAL A 236 -14.23 -25.57 -18.74
C VAL A 236 -14.90 -26.80 -18.17
N GLN A 237 -14.31 -27.35 -17.14
CA GLN A 237 -14.77 -28.55 -16.46
C GLN A 237 -15.06 -28.30 -14.99
N VAL A 238 -16.03 -28.96 -14.41
CA VAL A 238 -16.34 -28.89 -12.99
C VAL A 238 -16.59 -30.26 -12.38
N THR A 239 -16.01 -30.48 -11.20
CA THR A 239 -16.36 -31.56 -10.31
C THR A 239 -17.13 -31.06 -9.10
N GLN A 240 -18.03 -31.87 -8.53
CA GLN A 240 -18.76 -31.54 -7.31
C GLN A 240 -18.53 -32.58 -6.18
N ASP A 241 -17.68 -33.57 -6.45
CA ASP A 241 -17.45 -34.76 -5.61
C ASP A 241 -15.95 -35.05 -5.38
N GLY A 242 -15.10 -34.03 -5.53
CA GLY A 242 -13.66 -34.13 -5.27
C GLY A 242 -12.89 -34.87 -6.37
N GLY A 243 -13.38 -34.80 -7.61
CA GLY A 243 -12.68 -35.36 -8.77
C GLY A 243 -13.18 -36.74 -9.21
N LYS A 244 -14.17 -37.33 -8.53
CA LYS A 244 -14.74 -38.66 -8.92
C LYS A 244 -15.50 -38.57 -10.24
N THR A 245 -16.23 -37.47 -10.44
CA THR A 245 -16.94 -37.21 -11.70
C THR A 245 -16.66 -35.78 -12.18
N TRP A 246 -16.58 -35.62 -13.50
CA TRP A 246 -16.30 -34.33 -14.15
C TRP A 246 -17.36 -34.03 -15.21
N THR A 247 -17.76 -32.77 -15.29
CA THR A 247 -18.74 -32.27 -16.26
C THR A 247 -18.14 -31.16 -17.11
N LEU A 248 -18.11 -31.38 -18.42
CA LEU A 248 -17.70 -30.35 -19.39
C LEU A 248 -18.85 -29.35 -19.58
N VAL A 249 -18.60 -28.06 -19.25
CA VAL A 249 -19.63 -27.03 -19.21
C VAL A 249 -19.40 -25.89 -20.21
N SER A 250 -18.23 -25.83 -20.87
CA SER A 250 -17.92 -24.78 -21.87
C SER A 250 -18.63 -24.98 -23.22
N LYS A 251 -19.12 -26.19 -23.53
CA LYS A 251 -19.88 -26.46 -24.77
C LYS A 251 -21.33 -25.96 -24.68
N ASN A 252 -21.58 -24.88 -23.93
CA ASN A 252 -22.90 -24.30 -23.76
C ASN A 252 -23.19 -23.25 -24.85
N LYS A 253 -24.38 -23.29 -25.44
CA LYS A 253 -24.78 -22.35 -26.50
C LYS A 253 -24.81 -20.87 -26.08
N SER A 254 -24.85 -20.58 -24.77
CA SER A 254 -24.78 -19.22 -24.25
C SER A 254 -23.37 -18.61 -24.26
N ILE A 255 -22.33 -19.44 -24.43
CA ILE A 255 -20.94 -19.00 -24.54
C ILE A 255 -20.66 -18.72 -26.02
N ALA A 256 -20.39 -17.46 -26.34
CA ALA A 256 -20.08 -17.03 -27.71
C ALA A 256 -18.59 -17.03 -28.02
N ALA A 257 -17.72 -17.35 -27.04
CA ALA A 257 -16.29 -17.50 -27.29
C ALA A 257 -16.08 -18.63 -28.32
N PRO A 258 -15.23 -18.46 -29.35
CA PRO A 258 -14.93 -19.47 -30.34
C PRO A 258 -14.42 -20.76 -29.71
N ALA A 259 -14.71 -21.91 -30.31
CA ALA A 259 -14.18 -23.20 -29.84
C ALA A 259 -12.63 -23.17 -29.79
N GLY A 260 -12.05 -23.76 -28.77
CA GLY A 260 -10.61 -23.79 -28.55
C GLY A 260 -9.99 -22.46 -28.09
N THR A 261 -10.81 -21.54 -27.56
CA THR A 261 -10.33 -20.29 -26.93
C THR A 261 -9.76 -20.60 -25.56
N TRP A 262 -8.58 -20.09 -25.27
CA TRP A 262 -7.91 -20.24 -23.97
C TRP A 262 -8.79 -19.78 -22.81
N VAL A 263 -8.71 -20.51 -21.69
CA VAL A 263 -9.38 -20.19 -20.43
C VAL A 263 -8.33 -19.81 -19.38
N PRO A 264 -7.81 -18.55 -19.41
CA PRO A 264 -6.70 -18.14 -18.54
C PRO A 264 -7.11 -18.00 -17.09
N HIS A 265 -8.40 -17.74 -16.81
CA HIS A 265 -8.84 -17.48 -15.45
C HIS A 265 -10.26 -18.00 -15.19
N ILE A 266 -10.41 -18.64 -14.03
CA ILE A 266 -11.70 -19.00 -13.42
C ILE A 266 -11.70 -18.53 -11.98
N GLU A 267 -12.72 -17.78 -11.59
CA GLU A 267 -12.98 -17.39 -10.20
C GLU A 267 -14.16 -18.19 -9.66
N ALA A 268 -13.93 -19.08 -8.70
CA ALA A 268 -15.01 -19.73 -7.96
C ALA A 268 -15.58 -18.76 -6.93
N SER A 269 -16.90 -18.52 -6.95
CA SER A 269 -17.52 -17.53 -6.06
C SER A 269 -17.23 -17.82 -4.59
N LYS A 270 -16.98 -16.73 -3.86
CA LYS A 270 -16.76 -16.73 -2.42
C LYS A 270 -18.07 -16.85 -1.61
N PHE A 271 -19.25 -16.83 -2.27
CA PHE A 271 -20.58 -16.82 -1.62
C PHE A 271 -21.44 -18.02 -1.93
N ASP A 272 -21.28 -18.64 -3.10
CA ASP A 272 -22.13 -19.76 -3.53
C ASP A 272 -21.34 -20.77 -4.36
N ALA A 273 -21.39 -22.03 -3.98
CA ALA A 273 -20.62 -23.11 -4.59
C ALA A 273 -20.99 -23.39 -6.05
N GLY A 274 -22.22 -23.07 -6.48
CA GLY A 274 -22.67 -23.24 -7.86
C GLY A 274 -22.34 -22.09 -8.78
N THR A 275 -21.79 -21.01 -8.21
CA THR A 275 -21.43 -19.78 -8.93
C THR A 275 -19.94 -19.78 -9.26
N ALA A 276 -19.63 -19.45 -10.51
CA ALA A 276 -18.27 -19.20 -10.97
C ALA A 276 -18.27 -18.17 -12.11
N TYR A 277 -17.14 -17.50 -12.27
CA TYR A 277 -16.88 -16.56 -13.34
C TYR A 277 -15.73 -17.08 -14.20
N VAL A 278 -15.88 -17.02 -15.51
CA VAL A 278 -14.93 -17.58 -16.47
C VAL A 278 -14.55 -16.54 -17.51
N VAL A 279 -13.28 -16.43 -17.75
CA VAL A 279 -12.68 -15.58 -18.78
C VAL A 279 -12.20 -16.45 -19.94
N PHE A 280 -12.43 -15.99 -21.17
CA PHE A 280 -11.85 -16.60 -22.37
C PHE A 280 -11.02 -15.52 -23.10
N ASP A 281 -9.85 -15.90 -23.55
CA ASP A 281 -8.91 -15.05 -24.26
C ASP A 281 -8.52 -15.63 -25.61
N ASP A 282 -8.89 -14.94 -26.68
CA ASP A 282 -8.70 -15.38 -28.06
C ASP A 282 -7.72 -14.50 -28.87
N HIS A 283 -6.95 -13.63 -28.19
CA HIS A 283 -6.06 -12.70 -28.85
C HIS A 283 -4.99 -13.38 -29.72
N ARG A 284 -4.56 -14.60 -29.35
CA ARG A 284 -3.60 -15.42 -30.12
C ARG A 284 -4.10 -15.75 -31.52
N ARG A 285 -5.42 -15.72 -31.76
CA ARG A 285 -6.06 -15.89 -33.06
C ARG A 285 -6.53 -14.58 -33.67
N SER A 286 -5.95 -13.43 -33.23
CA SER A 286 -6.29 -12.08 -33.66
C SER A 286 -7.75 -11.69 -33.38
N ASN A 287 -8.35 -12.26 -32.35
CA ASN A 287 -9.69 -11.93 -31.89
C ASN A 287 -9.61 -11.20 -30.54
N TRP A 288 -9.81 -9.90 -30.57
CA TRP A 288 -9.67 -8.99 -29.44
C TRP A 288 -10.98 -8.79 -28.64
N SER A 289 -12.00 -9.59 -28.91
CA SER A 289 -13.30 -9.48 -28.26
C SER A 289 -13.25 -9.84 -26.80
N THR A 290 -14.06 -9.18 -26.01
CA THR A 290 -14.21 -9.41 -24.57
C THR A 290 -15.12 -10.60 -24.30
N TYR A 291 -14.64 -11.62 -23.63
CA TYR A 291 -15.41 -12.81 -23.26
C TYR A 291 -15.32 -13.06 -21.76
N VAL A 292 -16.40 -12.75 -21.02
CA VAL A 292 -16.55 -12.96 -19.58
C VAL A 292 -17.93 -13.51 -19.30
N TYR A 293 -18.01 -14.63 -18.62
CA TYR A 293 -19.27 -15.30 -18.33
C TYR A 293 -19.38 -15.66 -16.85
N GLY A 294 -20.60 -15.54 -16.30
CA GLY A 294 -20.93 -16.01 -14.97
C GLY A 294 -21.97 -17.12 -15.01
N THR A 295 -21.83 -18.12 -14.16
CA THR A 295 -22.83 -19.16 -13.90
C THR A 295 -23.26 -19.14 -12.44
N ARG A 296 -24.45 -19.70 -12.14
CA ARG A 296 -24.97 -19.88 -10.77
C ARG A 296 -25.51 -21.29 -10.51
N ASP A 297 -25.26 -22.21 -11.42
CA ASP A 297 -25.84 -23.55 -11.41
C ASP A 297 -24.86 -24.64 -11.87
N PHE A 298 -23.56 -24.47 -11.50
CA PHE A 298 -22.48 -25.38 -11.88
C PHE A 298 -22.29 -25.48 -13.40
N GLY A 299 -22.44 -24.33 -14.12
CA GLY A 299 -22.20 -24.25 -15.56
C GLY A 299 -23.33 -24.80 -16.45
N LYS A 300 -24.50 -25.11 -15.91
CA LYS A 300 -25.67 -25.50 -16.73
C LYS A 300 -26.17 -24.33 -17.56
N THR A 301 -26.15 -23.12 -17.01
CA THR A 301 -26.46 -21.86 -17.72
C THR A 301 -25.36 -20.82 -17.50
N TRP A 302 -25.15 -19.99 -18.52
CA TRP A 302 -24.15 -18.91 -18.49
C TRP A 302 -24.76 -17.59 -18.87
N THR A 303 -24.35 -16.54 -18.18
CA THR A 303 -24.71 -15.15 -18.46
C THR A 303 -23.47 -14.42 -18.95
N ASN A 304 -23.56 -13.74 -20.08
CA ASN A 304 -22.50 -12.85 -20.56
C ASN A 304 -22.42 -11.62 -19.66
N LEU A 305 -21.25 -11.34 -19.09
CA LEU A 305 -20.98 -10.18 -18.26
C LEU A 305 -20.19 -9.10 -19.00
N ALA A 306 -19.72 -9.39 -20.21
CA ALA A 306 -19.05 -8.39 -21.05
C ALA A 306 -20.09 -7.37 -21.53
N THR A 307 -19.85 -6.10 -21.20
CA THR A 307 -20.66 -4.99 -21.68
C THR A 307 -19.82 -4.10 -22.61
N LYS A 308 -20.46 -3.21 -23.35
CA LYS A 308 -19.77 -2.30 -24.30
C LYS A 308 -18.80 -1.32 -23.64
N GLU A 309 -18.86 -1.16 -22.33
CA GLU A 309 -17.95 -0.32 -21.54
C GLU A 309 -16.58 -0.96 -21.31
N VAL A 310 -16.49 -2.29 -21.41
CA VAL A 310 -15.23 -3.04 -21.23
C VAL A 310 -14.52 -3.09 -22.57
N ASP A 311 -13.29 -2.58 -22.60
CA ASP A 311 -12.45 -2.51 -23.76
C ASP A 311 -11.29 -3.53 -23.66
N GLY A 312 -11.06 -4.27 -24.76
CA GLY A 312 -10.04 -5.29 -24.86
C GLY A 312 -10.44 -6.65 -24.27
N PHE A 313 -9.55 -7.63 -24.48
CA PHE A 313 -9.71 -8.95 -23.88
C PHE A 313 -9.36 -8.92 -22.38
N VAL A 314 -9.91 -9.86 -21.64
CA VAL A 314 -9.80 -9.92 -20.17
C VAL A 314 -8.78 -10.98 -19.78
N HIS A 315 -7.97 -10.68 -18.78
CA HIS A 315 -6.98 -11.57 -18.21
C HIS A 315 -7.48 -12.24 -16.91
N CYS A 316 -8.10 -11.44 -16.03
CA CYS A 316 -8.51 -11.90 -14.71
C CYS A 316 -9.83 -11.29 -14.25
N PHE A 317 -10.41 -11.94 -13.25
CA PHE A 317 -11.65 -11.56 -12.59
C PHE A 317 -11.47 -11.69 -11.08
N GLU A 318 -12.02 -10.78 -10.29
CA GLU A 318 -12.01 -10.88 -8.82
C GLU A 318 -13.38 -10.51 -8.26
N GLU A 319 -13.98 -11.40 -7.47
CA GLU A 319 -15.17 -11.15 -6.67
C GLU A 319 -14.76 -10.64 -5.29
N ASP A 320 -15.27 -9.46 -4.86
CA ASP A 320 -14.97 -8.95 -3.52
C ASP A 320 -15.44 -9.96 -2.44
N PRO A 321 -14.58 -10.30 -1.45
CA PRO A 321 -14.91 -11.34 -0.49
C PRO A 321 -16.04 -10.98 0.50
N VAL A 322 -16.49 -9.72 0.51
CA VAL A 322 -17.51 -9.21 1.45
C VAL A 322 -18.79 -8.79 0.74
N ASN A 323 -18.69 -8.27 -0.49
CA ASN A 323 -19.83 -7.79 -1.26
C ASN A 323 -19.85 -8.42 -2.66
N LYS A 324 -20.70 -9.43 -2.87
CA LYS A 324 -20.86 -10.14 -4.15
C LYS A 324 -21.28 -9.26 -5.34
N ASP A 325 -21.75 -8.04 -5.11
CA ASP A 325 -22.11 -7.10 -6.16
C ASP A 325 -20.94 -6.25 -6.63
N LEU A 326 -19.83 -6.24 -5.86
CA LEU A 326 -18.57 -5.57 -6.19
C LEU A 326 -17.64 -6.55 -6.89
N LEU A 327 -17.43 -6.31 -8.18
CA LEU A 327 -16.62 -7.16 -9.04
C LEU A 327 -15.54 -6.33 -9.74
N TRP A 328 -14.40 -6.97 -10.03
CA TRP A 328 -13.28 -6.36 -10.73
C TRP A 328 -12.90 -7.17 -11.96
N LEU A 329 -12.43 -6.48 -13.01
CA LEU A 329 -11.85 -7.09 -14.21
C LEU A 329 -10.50 -6.47 -14.49
N GLY A 330 -9.51 -7.32 -14.73
CA GLY A 330 -8.25 -6.95 -15.35
C GLY A 330 -8.30 -7.21 -16.85
N THR A 331 -8.03 -6.19 -17.65
CA THR A 331 -8.01 -6.27 -19.12
C THR A 331 -6.67 -5.82 -19.68
N GLU A 332 -6.45 -6.04 -20.96
CA GLU A 332 -5.29 -5.51 -21.71
C GLU A 332 -5.16 -3.97 -21.57
N TYR A 333 -6.26 -3.27 -21.37
CA TYR A 333 -6.29 -1.81 -21.30
C TYR A 333 -6.61 -1.25 -19.91
N GLY A 334 -6.44 -2.05 -18.85
CA GLY A 334 -6.52 -1.61 -17.48
C GLY A 334 -7.60 -2.27 -16.63
N LEU A 335 -7.88 -1.63 -15.51
CA LEU A 335 -8.78 -2.12 -14.46
C LEU A 335 -10.20 -1.62 -14.67
N TYR A 336 -11.19 -2.49 -14.46
CA TYR A 336 -12.62 -2.15 -14.45
C TYR A 336 -13.28 -2.62 -13.16
N VAL A 337 -14.31 -1.89 -12.74
CA VAL A 337 -15.11 -2.19 -11.55
C VAL A 337 -16.60 -2.21 -11.88
N SER A 338 -17.32 -3.16 -11.28
CA SER A 338 -18.79 -3.17 -11.25
C SER A 338 -19.28 -3.11 -9.81
N PHE A 339 -20.32 -2.33 -9.56
CA PHE A 339 -21.00 -2.21 -8.27
C PHE A 339 -22.39 -2.88 -8.28
N ASN A 340 -22.69 -3.70 -9.29
CA ASN A 340 -24.00 -4.29 -9.51
C ASN A 340 -23.96 -5.67 -10.18
N SER A 341 -23.07 -6.54 -9.71
CA SER A 341 -22.90 -7.92 -10.17
C SER A 341 -22.61 -8.02 -11.68
N GLY A 342 -21.79 -7.14 -12.24
CA GLY A 342 -21.36 -7.20 -13.64
C GLY A 342 -22.39 -6.67 -14.66
N LYS A 343 -23.51 -6.06 -14.22
CA LYS A 343 -24.51 -5.47 -15.15
C LYS A 343 -24.00 -4.23 -15.86
N ASN A 344 -23.13 -3.47 -15.22
CA ASN A 344 -22.43 -2.31 -15.78
C ASN A 344 -20.99 -2.30 -15.26
N TRP A 345 -20.08 -1.85 -16.10
CA TRP A 345 -18.67 -1.70 -15.76
C TRP A 345 -18.21 -0.26 -15.90
N MET A 346 -17.28 0.13 -15.06
CA MET A 346 -16.64 1.44 -15.12
C MET A 346 -15.12 1.24 -15.11
N LYS A 347 -14.42 1.88 -16.05
CA LYS A 347 -12.97 1.86 -16.08
C LYS A 347 -12.42 2.62 -14.87
N TRP A 348 -11.59 1.95 -14.07
CA TRP A 348 -10.90 2.56 -12.94
C TRP A 348 -9.68 3.33 -13.44
N ARG A 349 -9.58 4.61 -13.11
CA ARG A 349 -8.50 5.49 -13.59
C ARG A 349 -7.69 6.14 -12.46
N ALA A 350 -8.14 6.04 -11.23
CA ALA A 350 -7.48 6.68 -10.09
C ALA A 350 -6.28 5.84 -9.64
N GLY A 351 -5.06 6.39 -9.79
CA GLY A 351 -3.83 5.79 -9.31
C GLY A 351 -3.33 4.56 -10.11
N VAL A 352 -4.09 4.04 -11.07
CA VAL A 352 -3.71 2.91 -11.90
C VAL A 352 -3.56 3.36 -13.36
N PRO A 353 -2.41 3.19 -14.00
CA PRO A 353 -2.21 3.57 -15.41
C PRO A 353 -3.00 2.66 -16.35
N THR A 354 -3.10 3.08 -17.62
CA THR A 354 -3.58 2.22 -18.70
C THR A 354 -2.48 1.23 -19.06
N VAL A 355 -2.57 0.03 -18.50
CA VAL A 355 -1.58 -1.05 -18.63
C VAL A 355 -2.32 -2.38 -18.49
N PRO A 356 -1.84 -3.48 -19.09
CA PRO A 356 -2.45 -4.78 -18.90
C PRO A 356 -2.49 -5.16 -17.40
N VAL A 357 -3.67 -5.54 -16.91
CA VAL A 357 -3.88 -6.05 -15.54
C VAL A 357 -4.09 -7.55 -15.65
N TYR A 358 -3.07 -8.29 -15.23
CA TYR A 358 -3.02 -9.75 -15.43
C TYR A 358 -3.62 -10.54 -14.27
N ASP A 359 -3.52 -9.98 -13.05
CA ASP A 359 -4.08 -10.66 -11.89
C ASP A 359 -4.55 -9.68 -10.81
N LEU A 360 -5.51 -10.13 -9.99
CA LEU A 360 -6.18 -9.36 -8.95
C LEU A 360 -6.38 -10.22 -7.70
N ALA A 361 -6.13 -9.66 -6.54
CA ALA A 361 -6.42 -10.31 -5.27
C ALA A 361 -6.87 -9.29 -4.22
N THR A 362 -7.86 -9.65 -3.41
CA THR A 362 -8.34 -8.80 -2.30
C THR A 362 -7.85 -9.35 -0.97
N HIS A 363 -7.01 -8.59 -0.26
CA HIS A 363 -6.52 -8.99 1.06
C HIS A 363 -7.65 -8.95 2.11
N PRO A 364 -7.96 -10.06 2.80
CA PRO A 364 -9.19 -10.16 3.62
C PRO A 364 -9.15 -9.35 4.92
N ARG A 365 -7.97 -9.10 5.51
CA ARG A 365 -7.80 -8.34 6.75
C ARG A 365 -7.63 -6.84 6.49
N GLU A 366 -6.76 -6.46 5.55
CA GLU A 366 -6.46 -5.05 5.25
C GLU A 366 -7.46 -4.44 4.27
N HIS A 367 -8.24 -5.29 3.59
CA HIS A 367 -9.20 -4.89 2.56
C HIS A 367 -8.56 -4.12 1.39
N ASP A 368 -7.30 -4.40 1.10
CA ASP A 368 -6.59 -3.83 -0.03
C ASP A 368 -6.87 -4.66 -1.28
N LEU A 369 -7.07 -4.00 -2.42
CA LEU A 369 -7.06 -4.65 -3.72
C LEU A 369 -5.63 -4.60 -4.26
N ILE A 370 -5.04 -5.77 -4.47
CA ILE A 370 -3.71 -5.96 -5.05
C ILE A 370 -3.91 -6.11 -6.56
N ILE A 371 -3.15 -5.38 -7.36
CA ILE A 371 -3.30 -5.28 -8.81
C ILE A 371 -1.97 -5.63 -9.45
N GLY A 372 -1.85 -6.84 -9.99
CA GLY A 372 -0.69 -7.29 -10.75
C GLY A 372 -0.77 -6.82 -12.19
N THR A 373 0.23 -6.06 -12.63
CA THR A 373 0.27 -5.54 -14.00
C THR A 373 1.38 -6.18 -14.82
N HIS A 374 1.13 -6.35 -16.10
CA HIS A 374 2.15 -6.83 -17.02
C HIS A 374 2.84 -5.65 -17.72
N GLY A 375 3.82 -5.06 -17.02
CA GLY A 375 4.62 -3.95 -17.53
C GLY A 375 4.89 -2.80 -16.56
N ARG A 376 4.08 -2.64 -15.49
CA ARG A 376 4.23 -1.54 -14.51
C ARG A 376 4.31 -2.00 -13.07
N GLY A 377 4.65 -3.26 -12.83
CA GLY A 377 4.75 -3.81 -11.49
C GLY A 377 3.41 -4.00 -10.81
N ILE A 378 3.35 -3.77 -9.50
CA ILE A 378 2.17 -3.99 -8.66
C ILE A 378 1.64 -2.65 -8.14
N TYR A 379 0.31 -2.52 -8.10
CA TYR A 379 -0.39 -1.41 -7.46
C TYR A 379 -1.25 -1.93 -6.31
N LEU A 380 -1.38 -1.12 -5.27
CA LEU A 380 -2.30 -1.38 -4.17
C LEU A 380 -3.36 -0.28 -4.13
N LEU A 381 -4.62 -0.69 -4.08
CA LEU A 381 -5.71 0.20 -3.73
C LEU A 381 -6.06 -0.05 -2.27
N ASP A 382 -5.46 0.75 -1.39
CA ASP A 382 -5.63 0.62 0.06
C ASP A 382 -7.10 0.75 0.45
N ASP A 383 -7.57 -0.16 1.27
CA ASP A 383 -8.88 -0.16 1.89
C ASP A 383 -10.05 0.13 0.92
N ILE A 384 -10.52 -0.91 0.25
CA ILE A 384 -11.69 -0.83 -0.65
C ILE A 384 -13.03 -0.91 0.09
N THR A 385 -13.06 -0.99 1.43
CA THR A 385 -14.30 -1.04 2.22
C THR A 385 -15.31 0.03 1.84
N PRO A 386 -14.92 1.30 1.58
CA PRO A 386 -15.84 2.33 1.13
C PRO A 386 -16.53 2.02 -0.20
N LEU A 387 -15.88 1.28 -1.09
CA LEU A 387 -16.43 0.92 -2.40
C LEU A 387 -17.56 -0.10 -2.28
N ARG A 388 -17.56 -0.95 -1.26
CA ARG A 388 -18.61 -1.95 -0.99
C ARG A 388 -20.00 -1.32 -0.78
N LYS A 389 -20.04 -0.06 -0.31
CA LYS A 389 -21.26 0.72 -0.07
C LYS A 389 -21.41 1.91 -1.03
N PHE A 390 -20.58 1.98 -2.06
CA PHE A 390 -20.54 3.14 -2.97
C PHE A 390 -21.85 3.37 -3.70
N ALA A 391 -22.48 2.32 -4.24
CA ALA A 391 -23.74 2.42 -4.99
C ALA A 391 -24.89 3.04 -4.16
N GLU A 392 -24.92 2.80 -2.85
CA GLU A 392 -25.88 3.38 -1.91
C GLU A 392 -25.49 4.83 -1.54
N ASN A 393 -24.23 5.01 -1.13
CA ASN A 393 -23.75 6.24 -0.51
C ASN A 393 -23.52 7.37 -1.53
N SER A 394 -23.26 7.03 -2.80
CA SER A 394 -23.13 8.02 -3.89
C SER A 394 -24.40 8.82 -4.19
N LYS A 395 -25.57 8.39 -3.67
CA LYS A 395 -26.85 9.08 -3.78
C LYS A 395 -27.07 10.09 -2.64
N LYS A 396 -26.24 10.09 -1.61
CA LYS A 396 -26.33 10.98 -0.43
C LYS A 396 -25.63 12.32 -0.69
N ASN A 397 -25.98 13.34 0.09
CA ASN A 397 -25.27 14.62 0.03
C ASN A 397 -23.83 14.50 0.59
N ALA A 398 -23.68 13.72 1.64
CA ALA A 398 -22.38 13.35 2.20
C ALA A 398 -22.49 12.03 2.97
N HIS A 399 -21.32 11.38 3.17
CA HIS A 399 -21.22 10.19 3.99
C HIS A 399 -19.80 10.07 4.54
N LEU A 400 -19.66 9.70 5.81
CA LEU A 400 -18.40 9.31 6.44
C LEU A 400 -18.39 7.79 6.57
N TYR A 401 -17.44 7.13 5.89
CA TYR A 401 -17.33 5.68 5.91
C TYR A 401 -16.73 5.17 7.23
N GLU A 402 -16.92 3.89 7.51
CA GLU A 402 -16.25 3.19 8.59
C GLU A 402 -14.73 3.37 8.47
N VAL A 403 -14.05 3.51 9.61
CA VAL A 403 -12.61 3.77 9.65
C VAL A 403 -11.90 2.55 10.23
N ASN A 404 -10.99 2.00 9.46
CA ASN A 404 -10.19 0.86 9.90
C ASN A 404 -9.22 1.24 11.03
N PRO A 405 -8.87 0.29 11.91
CA PRO A 405 -7.92 0.54 12.99
C PRO A 405 -6.57 1.06 12.47
N GLY A 406 -5.98 2.00 13.22
CA GLY A 406 -4.60 2.45 13.00
C GLY A 406 -3.63 1.80 13.96
N TYR A 407 -2.48 1.37 13.47
CA TYR A 407 -1.42 0.79 14.30
C TYR A 407 -0.34 1.83 14.56
N GLN A 408 0.05 1.99 15.84
CA GLN A 408 1.16 2.85 16.22
C GLN A 408 2.46 2.07 16.21
N TYR A 409 3.37 2.44 15.33
CA TYR A 409 4.72 1.87 15.27
C TYR A 409 5.75 2.95 15.00
N ASN A 410 6.99 2.69 15.38
CA ASN A 410 8.11 3.54 15.03
C ASN A 410 8.77 3.02 13.77
N TYR A 411 9.05 3.94 12.85
CA TYR A 411 9.87 3.64 11.69
C TYR A 411 11.32 3.41 12.09
N SER A 412 11.96 2.44 11.47
CA SER A 412 13.43 2.35 11.49
C SER A 412 14.01 3.47 10.62
N PHE A 413 15.09 4.10 11.10
CA PHE A 413 15.66 5.28 10.43
C PHE A 413 16.36 4.99 9.11
N TRP A 414 16.77 3.75 8.86
CA TRP A 414 17.69 3.47 7.77
C TRP A 414 17.17 2.35 6.88
N SER A 415 17.07 2.63 5.60
CA SER A 415 16.90 1.65 4.54
C SER A 415 18.20 1.59 3.73
N GLY A 416 18.83 0.41 3.67
CA GLY A 416 20.00 0.18 2.85
C GLY A 416 21.34 0.61 3.47
N SER A 417 22.40 0.49 2.70
CA SER A 417 23.80 0.64 3.13
C SER A 417 24.28 2.08 3.31
N ASN A 418 23.49 3.09 2.97
CA ASN A 418 23.89 4.49 2.98
C ASN A 418 23.05 5.32 3.94
N ALA A 419 23.69 5.97 4.92
CA ALA A 419 23.06 6.86 5.88
C ALA A 419 22.31 8.06 5.26
N GLY A 420 22.66 8.45 4.02
CA GLY A 420 22.01 9.51 3.26
C GLY A 420 20.91 9.05 2.28
N GLY A 421 20.61 7.74 2.25
CA GLY A 421 19.69 7.13 1.29
C GLY A 421 20.32 6.86 -0.09
N PRO A 422 19.64 6.11 -0.97
CA PRO A 422 20.17 5.69 -2.27
C PRO A 422 20.14 6.80 -3.35
N GLY A 423 19.67 8.01 -3.03
CA GLY A 423 19.45 9.08 -4.00
C GLY A 423 18.35 8.71 -5.01
N ASN A 424 18.47 9.25 -6.22
CA ASN A 424 17.50 8.99 -7.30
C ASN A 424 17.83 7.76 -8.16
N ALA A 425 18.89 7.02 -7.83
CA ALA A 425 19.32 5.86 -8.59
C ALA A 425 18.55 4.57 -8.24
N ALA A 426 17.78 4.57 -7.15
CA ALA A 426 16.94 3.45 -6.75
C ALA A 426 15.45 3.77 -6.97
N PHE A 427 14.68 2.74 -7.28
CA PHE A 427 13.22 2.83 -7.29
C PHE A 427 12.70 3.04 -5.85
N LYS A 428 11.68 3.89 -5.73
CA LYS A 428 11.00 4.19 -4.47
C LYS A 428 9.51 3.94 -4.67
N GLY A 429 9.03 2.78 -4.22
CA GLY A 429 7.60 2.49 -4.17
C GLY A 429 6.91 3.34 -3.10
N GLU A 430 5.73 3.84 -3.41
CA GLU A 430 4.91 4.57 -2.44
C GLU A 430 4.48 3.64 -1.30
N GLN A 431 4.39 4.20 -0.10
CA GLN A 431 3.87 3.49 1.06
C GLN A 431 2.46 3.99 1.40
N ARG A 432 1.65 3.11 1.97
CA ARG A 432 0.40 3.48 2.63
C ARG A 432 0.67 4.62 3.63
N PRO A 433 -0.17 5.68 3.66
CA PRO A 433 -0.05 6.73 4.67
C PRO A 433 -0.09 6.15 6.08
N TYR A 434 0.82 6.61 6.95
CA TYR A 434 0.85 6.19 8.35
C TYR A 434 -0.44 6.56 9.07
N GLY A 435 -0.98 5.63 9.86
CA GLY A 435 -2.14 5.84 10.72
C GLY A 435 -3.44 5.27 10.15
N SER A 436 -4.56 5.92 10.45
CA SER A 436 -5.90 5.49 10.00
C SER A 436 -6.34 6.29 8.79
N ILE A 437 -6.74 5.60 7.72
CA ILE A 437 -7.29 6.23 6.51
C ILE A 437 -8.77 6.55 6.77
N ILE A 438 -9.11 7.82 6.65
CA ILE A 438 -10.49 8.33 6.79
C ILE A 438 -11.03 8.64 5.40
N THR A 439 -12.02 7.88 4.95
CA THR A 439 -12.69 8.07 3.67
C THR A 439 -14.06 8.70 3.88
N TYR A 440 -14.38 9.68 3.07
CA TYR A 440 -15.70 10.34 3.07
C TYR A 440 -16.15 10.67 1.64
N PHE A 441 -17.45 10.70 1.45
CA PHE A 441 -18.10 11.12 0.22
C PHE A 441 -18.75 12.47 0.42
N VAL A 442 -18.65 13.37 -0.58
CA VAL A 442 -19.37 14.64 -0.62
C VAL A 442 -19.93 14.90 -2.04
N ASN A 443 -21.17 15.36 -2.09
CA ASN A 443 -21.78 15.83 -3.31
C ASN A 443 -21.72 17.37 -3.32
N THR A 444 -20.57 17.90 -3.73
CA THR A 444 -20.30 19.33 -3.74
C THR A 444 -21.12 20.05 -4.83
N SER A 445 -21.45 21.34 -4.59
CA SER A 445 -22.09 22.20 -5.58
C SER A 445 -21.13 22.47 -6.75
N ASP A 446 -21.69 22.88 -7.90
CA ASP A 446 -20.87 23.21 -9.09
C ASP A 446 -19.94 24.40 -8.86
N SER A 447 -20.30 25.33 -7.96
CA SER A 447 -19.44 26.43 -7.55
C SER A 447 -18.19 25.97 -6.78
N ILE A 448 -18.32 24.95 -5.93
CA ILE A 448 -17.16 24.32 -5.24
C ILE A 448 -16.34 23.50 -6.23
N LYS A 449 -17.01 22.74 -7.12
CA LYS A 449 -16.35 21.97 -8.16
C LYS A 449 -15.46 22.84 -9.06
N ALA A 450 -15.89 24.07 -9.38
CA ALA A 450 -15.09 25.00 -10.15
C ALA A 450 -13.80 25.47 -9.45
N LEU A 451 -13.67 25.23 -8.14
CA LEU A 451 -12.49 25.55 -7.33
C LEU A 451 -11.60 24.35 -7.03
N GLU A 452 -12.01 23.12 -7.41
CA GLU A 452 -11.21 21.92 -7.23
C GLU A 452 -9.81 22.10 -7.85
N ASP A 453 -8.80 21.57 -7.17
CA ASP A 453 -7.38 21.67 -7.55
C ASP A 453 -6.83 23.12 -7.64
N THR A 454 -7.51 24.09 -7.07
CA THR A 454 -7.03 25.47 -6.96
C THR A 454 -6.66 25.82 -5.52
N PRO A 455 -5.81 26.86 -5.27
CA PRO A 455 -5.51 27.32 -3.91
C PRO A 455 -6.74 27.83 -3.12
N LYS A 456 -7.86 28.09 -3.81
CA LYS A 456 -9.14 28.52 -3.22
C LYS A 456 -10.10 27.38 -2.92
N GLU A 457 -9.72 26.12 -3.22
CA GLU A 457 -10.54 24.96 -2.91
C GLU A 457 -10.85 24.92 -1.40
N PRO A 458 -12.13 24.91 -1.00
CA PRO A 458 -12.48 24.79 0.40
C PRO A 458 -12.04 23.42 0.94
N LYS A 459 -11.62 23.39 2.21
CA LYS A 459 -11.15 22.16 2.85
C LYS A 459 -12.20 21.61 3.82
N MET A 460 -12.41 20.30 3.76
CA MET A 460 -13.22 19.57 4.73
C MET A 460 -12.48 19.52 6.05
N LYS A 461 -13.17 19.93 7.13
CA LYS A 461 -12.65 19.80 8.49
C LYS A 461 -13.07 18.45 9.07
N ILE A 462 -12.08 17.60 9.34
CA ILE A 462 -12.24 16.32 10.03
C ILE A 462 -11.68 16.48 11.44
N GLU A 463 -12.51 16.22 12.45
CA GLU A 463 -12.16 16.34 13.86
C GLU A 463 -12.02 14.94 14.47
N ILE A 464 -10.95 14.74 15.22
CA ILE A 464 -10.75 13.54 16.06
C ILE A 464 -11.06 13.91 17.49
N LEU A 465 -11.89 13.10 18.13
CA LEU A 465 -12.32 13.32 19.51
C LEU A 465 -11.88 12.17 20.41
N ASP A 466 -11.38 12.53 21.59
CA ASP A 466 -11.30 11.66 22.76
C ASP A 466 -12.51 11.97 23.63
N LYS A 467 -13.46 11.03 23.70
CA LYS A 467 -14.80 11.26 24.28
C LYS A 467 -15.48 12.46 23.59
N ASP A 468 -15.67 13.57 24.31
CA ASP A 468 -16.32 14.79 23.80
C ASP A 468 -15.32 15.90 23.39
N SER A 469 -14.04 15.72 23.71
CA SER A 469 -13.01 16.72 23.46
C SER A 469 -12.37 16.55 22.11
N VAL A 470 -12.33 17.60 21.30
CA VAL A 470 -11.57 17.61 20.03
C VAL A 470 -10.08 17.64 20.35
N ILE A 471 -9.36 16.61 19.93
CA ILE A 471 -7.92 16.48 20.18
C ILE A 471 -7.08 16.70 18.93
N ARG A 472 -7.67 16.63 17.72
CA ARG A 472 -6.97 16.80 16.44
C ARG A 472 -7.94 17.33 15.38
N VAL A 473 -7.44 18.14 14.45
CA VAL A 473 -8.17 18.61 13.28
C VAL A 473 -7.32 18.32 12.04
N ILE A 474 -7.95 17.70 11.04
CA ILE A 474 -7.32 17.37 9.78
C ILE A 474 -8.09 18.05 8.66
N LYS A 475 -7.38 18.64 7.70
CA LYS A 475 -7.99 19.26 6.53
C LYS A 475 -7.92 18.32 5.33
N GLY A 476 -9.07 17.96 4.80
CA GLY A 476 -9.20 17.12 3.61
C GLY A 476 -9.71 17.89 2.40
N GLY A 477 -9.68 17.27 1.22
CA GLY A 477 -10.27 17.81 0.00
C GLY A 477 -11.79 17.88 0.07
N MET A 478 -12.41 18.64 -0.82
CA MET A 478 -13.86 18.68 -1.02
C MET A 478 -14.24 18.38 -2.47
N LYS A 479 -13.45 17.52 -3.15
CA LYS A 479 -13.77 17.08 -4.51
C LYS A 479 -15.07 16.31 -4.50
N ARG A 480 -15.89 16.52 -5.53
CA ARG A 480 -17.14 15.76 -5.71
C ARG A 480 -16.84 14.27 -5.82
N GLY A 481 -17.46 13.47 -4.96
CA GLY A 481 -17.17 12.05 -4.86
C GLY A 481 -16.42 11.66 -3.59
N MET A 482 -15.61 10.61 -3.67
CA MET A 482 -14.82 10.12 -2.53
C MET A 482 -13.55 10.94 -2.34
N ASN A 483 -13.26 11.26 -1.07
CA ASN A 483 -12.05 11.92 -0.63
C ASN A 483 -11.42 11.11 0.49
N ARG A 484 -10.10 11.21 0.66
CA ARG A 484 -9.33 10.52 1.70
C ARG A 484 -8.37 11.44 2.41
N VAL A 485 -8.23 11.25 3.71
CA VAL A 485 -7.17 11.81 4.54
C VAL A 485 -6.66 10.74 5.50
N ALA A 486 -5.43 10.88 5.97
CA ALA A 486 -4.89 10.02 7.01
C ALA A 486 -4.83 10.76 8.34
N TRP A 487 -5.24 10.11 9.42
CA TRP A 487 -4.95 10.54 10.77
C TRP A 487 -3.70 9.82 11.26
N ASP A 488 -2.67 10.58 11.55
CA ASP A 488 -1.36 10.11 12.01
C ASP A 488 -1.33 9.60 13.45
N LEU A 489 -2.48 9.33 14.04
CA LEU A 489 -2.68 8.83 15.40
C LEU A 489 -2.11 9.75 16.50
N SER A 490 -1.92 11.03 16.16
CA SER A 490 -1.48 12.07 17.10
C SER A 490 -2.63 12.96 17.55
N ARG A 491 -2.47 13.59 18.71
CA ARG A 491 -3.26 14.76 19.10
C ARG A 491 -2.66 16.03 18.48
N GLY A 492 -3.32 17.18 18.67
CA GLY A 492 -2.77 18.48 18.28
C GLY A 492 -1.49 18.82 19.04
N ALA A 493 -0.62 19.58 18.40
CA ALA A 493 0.64 20.01 18.98
C ALA A 493 0.43 20.95 20.18
N PHE A 494 1.32 20.88 21.13
CA PHE A 494 1.41 21.88 22.21
C PHE A 494 1.83 23.24 21.64
N LYS A 495 1.43 24.31 22.34
CA LYS A 495 1.71 25.68 21.90
C LYS A 495 3.20 25.91 21.66
N GLY A 496 3.54 26.43 20.48
CA GLY A 496 4.84 26.99 20.15
C GLY A 496 4.84 28.52 20.20
N VAL A 497 5.97 29.14 20.03
CA VAL A 497 6.11 30.63 20.10
C VAL A 497 5.31 31.35 19.03
N SER A 498 5.05 30.72 17.88
CA SER A 498 4.24 31.26 16.79
C SER A 498 2.76 30.90 16.86
N SER A 499 2.35 30.05 17.80
CA SER A 499 0.96 29.59 17.93
C SER A 499 0.10 30.62 18.68
N VAL A 500 -1.15 30.81 18.23
CA VAL A 500 -2.11 31.73 18.89
C VAL A 500 -2.78 31.02 20.06
N ASP A 501 -3.22 29.79 19.87
CA ASP A 501 -3.95 28.98 20.85
C ASP A 501 -3.01 28.13 21.72
N SER A 502 -3.51 27.66 22.87
CA SER A 502 -2.77 26.79 23.79
C SER A 502 -2.44 25.42 23.21
N THR A 503 -3.15 25.01 22.18
CA THR A 503 -2.93 23.77 21.44
C THR A 503 -3.22 24.03 19.96
N ASP A 504 -2.28 23.72 19.10
CA ASP A 504 -2.52 23.76 17.66
C ASP A 504 -3.10 22.42 17.21
N LEU A 505 -4.42 22.37 17.05
CA LEU A 505 -5.15 21.16 16.66
C LEU A 505 -4.88 20.73 15.22
N GLU A 506 -4.36 21.60 14.37
CA GLU A 506 -4.06 21.30 12.96
C GLU A 506 -2.63 20.76 12.75
N VAL A 507 -1.76 20.92 13.74
CA VAL A 507 -0.38 20.44 13.70
C VAL A 507 -0.27 19.16 14.52
N SER A 508 0.50 18.19 14.05
CA SER A 508 0.74 16.92 14.75
C SER A 508 1.52 17.12 16.04
N GLY A 509 0.99 16.56 17.12
CA GLY A 509 1.63 16.53 18.44
C GLY A 509 2.11 15.14 18.81
N ILE A 510 1.99 14.79 20.10
CA ILE A 510 2.31 13.46 20.59
C ILE A 510 1.24 12.43 20.19
N TYR A 511 1.65 11.17 20.03
CA TYR A 511 0.72 10.07 19.77
C TYR A 511 -0.30 9.91 20.91
N VAL A 512 -1.51 9.52 20.54
CA VAL A 512 -2.55 9.17 21.50
C VAL A 512 -2.29 7.80 22.14
N LEU A 513 -2.94 7.49 23.25
CA LEU A 513 -2.94 6.13 23.79
C LEU A 513 -3.73 5.19 22.87
N PRO A 514 -3.38 3.90 22.80
CA PRO A 514 -4.24 2.90 22.19
C PRO A 514 -5.62 2.89 22.83
N GLY A 515 -6.67 2.80 22.00
CA GLY A 515 -8.05 2.87 22.45
C GLY A 515 -9.01 3.35 21.35
N MET A 516 -10.24 3.65 21.76
CA MET A 516 -11.31 4.08 20.86
C MET A 516 -11.41 5.60 20.82
N TYR A 517 -11.48 6.14 19.61
CA TYR A 517 -11.64 7.56 19.31
C TYR A 517 -12.83 7.76 18.39
N THR A 518 -13.30 9.01 18.24
CA THR A 518 -14.38 9.37 17.33
C THR A 518 -13.86 10.28 16.23
N VAL A 519 -14.10 9.90 14.98
CA VAL A 519 -13.94 10.76 13.80
C VAL A 519 -15.26 11.50 13.57
N ARG A 520 -15.21 12.82 13.46
CA ARG A 520 -16.37 13.67 13.21
C ARG A 520 -16.16 14.54 11.98
N MET A 521 -17.13 14.54 11.09
CA MET A 521 -17.21 15.41 9.92
C MET A 521 -18.51 16.21 9.98
N ARG A 522 -18.48 17.49 9.60
CA ARG A 522 -19.68 18.33 9.43
C ARG A 522 -19.77 18.84 8.01
N TYR A 523 -20.92 18.65 7.40
CA TYR A 523 -21.19 19.10 6.03
C TYR A 523 -22.64 19.58 5.89
N ASN A 524 -22.84 20.79 5.38
CA ASN A 524 -24.17 21.41 5.19
C ASN A 524 -25.07 21.34 6.44
N GLY A 525 -24.50 21.61 7.63
CA GLY A 525 -25.21 21.61 8.90
C GLY A 525 -25.50 20.23 9.51
N GLN A 526 -25.14 19.15 8.80
CA GLN A 526 -25.26 17.79 9.31
C GLN A 526 -23.93 17.30 9.89
N GLU A 527 -24.02 16.49 10.95
CA GLU A 527 -22.88 15.86 11.61
C GLU A 527 -22.84 14.37 11.28
N TYR A 528 -21.63 13.87 10.95
CA TYR A 528 -21.34 12.48 10.65
C TYR A 528 -20.25 12.00 11.62
N LYS A 529 -20.44 10.83 12.22
CA LYS A 529 -19.49 10.25 13.17
C LYS A 529 -19.19 8.81 12.84
N GLN A 530 -17.92 8.41 13.07
CA GLN A 530 -17.45 7.03 13.04
C GLN A 530 -16.50 6.80 14.20
N SER A 531 -16.44 5.57 14.71
CA SER A 531 -15.41 5.16 15.64
C SER A 531 -14.16 4.76 14.92
N VAL A 532 -13.00 4.95 15.53
CA VAL A 532 -11.71 4.47 15.07
C VAL A 532 -10.92 3.90 16.23
N GLU A 533 -10.35 2.73 16.05
CA GLU A 533 -9.50 2.07 17.06
C GLU A 533 -8.04 2.36 16.79
N VAL A 534 -7.30 2.78 17.82
CA VAL A 534 -5.84 2.88 17.78
C VAL A 534 -5.25 1.68 18.50
N LYS A 535 -4.37 0.96 17.80
CA LYS A 535 -3.70 -0.26 18.29
C LYS A 535 -2.21 -0.04 18.52
N ASN A 536 -1.64 -0.85 19.40
CA ASN A 536 -0.19 -0.92 19.59
C ASN A 536 0.50 -1.54 18.38
N ASP A 537 1.83 -1.38 18.33
CA ASP A 537 2.71 -2.09 17.40
C ASP A 537 2.52 -3.61 17.54
N PRO A 538 2.14 -4.32 16.47
CA PRO A 538 1.87 -5.75 16.56
C PRO A 538 3.15 -6.62 16.64
N ARG A 539 4.34 -6.05 16.40
CA ARG A 539 5.61 -6.78 16.38
C ARG A 539 6.08 -7.26 17.75
N PHE A 540 5.61 -6.62 18.84
CA PHE A 540 6.02 -6.96 20.20
C PHE A 540 4.98 -6.53 21.25
N ALA A 541 5.04 -7.16 22.42
CA ALA A 541 4.15 -6.82 23.53
C ALA A 541 4.58 -5.49 24.18
N ILE A 542 3.63 -4.57 24.35
CA ILE A 542 3.83 -3.28 24.97
C ILE A 542 3.07 -3.23 26.30
N SER A 543 3.77 -2.86 27.39
CA SER A 543 3.17 -2.68 28.70
C SER A 543 2.18 -1.50 28.70
N THR A 544 0.93 -1.76 29.10
CA THR A 544 -0.07 -0.71 29.24
C THR A 544 0.33 0.36 30.25
N ASP A 545 0.94 -0.03 31.36
CA ASP A 545 1.37 0.90 32.40
C ASP A 545 2.58 1.71 31.96
N GLY A 546 3.53 1.08 31.26
CA GLY A 546 4.65 1.77 30.64
C GLY A 546 4.18 2.83 29.64
N ARG A 547 3.24 2.45 28.78
CA ARG A 547 2.63 3.35 27.78
C ARG A 547 1.90 4.53 28.40
N LYS A 548 1.11 4.31 29.44
CA LYS A 548 0.43 5.39 30.20
C LYS A 548 1.44 6.31 30.89
N ALA A 549 2.48 5.74 31.49
CA ALA A 549 3.54 6.53 32.13
C ALA A 549 4.27 7.40 31.12
N MET A 550 4.65 6.86 29.97
CA MET A 550 5.25 7.62 28.86
C MET A 550 4.33 8.79 28.47
N GLN A 551 3.04 8.51 28.21
CA GLN A 551 2.04 9.52 27.82
C GLN A 551 1.95 10.66 28.83
N THR A 552 1.83 10.32 30.13
CA THR A 552 1.76 11.31 31.20
C THR A 552 2.98 12.24 31.24
N TRP A 553 4.16 11.70 31.04
CA TRP A 553 5.39 12.52 31.02
C TRP A 553 5.55 13.33 29.72
N ALA A 554 5.08 12.81 28.60
CA ALA A 554 5.04 13.56 27.33
C ALA A 554 4.07 14.75 27.43
N GLU A 555 2.92 14.58 28.07
CA GLU A 555 1.97 15.66 28.37
C GLU A 555 2.57 16.73 29.27
N LYS A 556 3.22 16.33 30.38
CA LYS A 556 3.93 17.29 31.26
C LYS A 556 5.00 18.09 30.51
N ALA A 557 5.76 17.44 29.63
CA ALA A 557 6.77 18.14 28.82
C ALA A 557 6.12 19.12 27.83
N GLY A 558 4.97 18.76 27.24
CA GLY A 558 4.19 19.63 26.38
C GLY A 558 3.54 20.82 27.11
N GLU A 559 3.08 20.63 28.34
CA GLU A 559 2.60 21.72 29.19
C GLU A 559 3.74 22.70 29.52
N LEU A 560 4.93 22.18 29.80
CA LEU A 560 6.14 22.99 30.01
C LEU A 560 6.50 23.80 28.75
N GLN A 561 6.40 23.21 27.57
CA GLN A 561 6.57 23.91 26.29
C GLN A 561 5.55 25.05 26.13
N THR A 562 4.28 24.76 26.39
CA THR A 562 3.18 25.73 26.32
C THR A 562 3.43 26.92 27.25
N ALA A 563 3.88 26.63 28.47
CA ALA A 563 4.19 27.68 29.46
C ALA A 563 5.38 28.55 28.99
N ALA A 564 6.44 27.94 28.50
CA ALA A 564 7.61 28.66 27.95
C ALA A 564 7.23 29.54 26.76
N ALA A 565 6.46 29.02 25.81
CA ALA A 565 5.98 29.76 24.65
C ALA A 565 5.07 30.93 25.04
N THR A 566 4.25 30.75 26.09
CA THR A 566 3.38 31.82 26.63
C THR A 566 4.19 32.97 27.20
N VAL A 567 5.22 32.67 27.99
CA VAL A 567 6.13 33.67 28.53
C VAL A 567 6.86 34.45 27.40
N TYR A 568 7.34 33.74 26.40
CA TYR A 568 7.95 34.32 25.22
C TYR A 568 7.04 35.36 24.54
N GLN A 569 5.77 34.99 24.31
CA GLN A 569 4.78 35.88 23.69
C GLN A 569 4.44 37.07 24.56
N GLN A 570 4.25 36.88 25.88
CA GLN A 570 4.00 37.98 26.83
C GLN A 570 5.14 39.02 26.81
N ILE A 571 6.38 38.52 26.73
CA ILE A 571 7.56 39.41 26.60
C ILE A 571 7.52 40.16 25.27
N ALA A 572 7.20 39.49 24.16
CA ALA A 572 7.09 40.13 22.84
C ALA A 572 6.01 41.23 22.82
N GLU A 573 4.86 41.01 23.43
CA GLU A 573 3.81 42.01 23.56
C GLU A 573 4.22 43.17 24.47
N SER A 574 4.89 42.89 25.58
CA SER A 574 5.45 43.92 26.44
C SER A 574 6.44 44.81 25.71
N LYS A 575 7.36 44.22 24.95
CA LYS A 575 8.32 44.99 24.09
C LYS A 575 7.61 45.83 23.05
N LYS A 576 6.54 45.31 22.42
CA LYS A 576 5.73 46.06 21.45
C LYS A 576 5.03 47.27 22.12
N SER A 577 4.48 47.06 23.32
CA SER A 577 3.84 48.12 24.10
C SER A 577 4.84 49.21 24.50
N ILE A 578 6.05 48.85 24.95
CA ILE A 578 7.13 49.76 25.24
C ILE A 578 7.52 50.58 23.97
N THR A 579 7.62 49.94 22.84
CA THR A 579 7.92 50.59 21.56
C THR A 579 6.85 51.64 21.17
N ALA A 580 5.57 51.26 21.35
CA ALA A 580 4.46 52.18 21.10
C ALA A 580 4.49 53.40 22.07
N MET A 581 4.78 53.16 23.34
CA MET A 581 4.95 54.21 24.34
C MET A 581 6.11 55.18 23.97
N LEU A 582 7.24 54.62 23.54
CA LEU A 582 8.39 55.45 23.08
C LEU A 582 8.03 56.33 21.87
N ALA A 583 7.20 55.84 20.95
CA ALA A 583 6.74 56.65 19.81
C ALA A 583 5.91 57.86 20.26
N VAL A 584 5.07 57.71 21.30
CA VAL A 584 4.29 58.84 21.85
C VAL A 584 5.17 59.81 22.63
N THR A 585 6.13 59.28 23.40
CA THR A 585 7.03 60.12 24.23
C THR A 585 8.04 60.90 23.39
N GLY A 586 8.26 60.56 22.11
CA GLY A 586 9.09 61.30 21.18
C GLY A 586 8.64 62.77 20.97
N ASN A 587 7.40 63.08 21.29
CA ASN A 587 6.84 64.45 21.23
C ASN A 587 7.09 65.27 22.51
N LEU A 588 7.68 64.72 23.56
CA LEU A 588 8.04 65.41 24.80
C LEU A 588 9.41 66.08 24.66
N ASP A 589 9.63 67.11 25.50
CA ASP A 589 10.96 67.75 25.58
C ASP A 589 12.04 66.72 26.00
N SER A 590 13.29 66.94 25.65
CA SER A 590 14.39 66.02 25.88
C SER A 590 14.67 65.72 27.35
N ALA A 591 14.38 66.64 28.24
CA ALA A 591 14.58 66.49 29.69
C ALA A 591 13.60 65.41 30.27
N LYS A 592 12.41 65.37 29.72
CA LYS A 592 11.39 64.34 30.11
C LYS A 592 11.48 63.05 29.31
N SER A 593 11.78 63.15 28.01
CA SER A 593 11.80 61.94 27.15
C SER A 593 13.06 61.07 27.33
N ASN A 594 14.25 61.67 27.60
CA ASN A 594 15.48 60.91 27.75
C ASN A 594 15.50 59.91 28.92
N PRO A 595 15.03 60.22 30.14
CA PRO A 595 14.94 59.23 31.21
C PRO A 595 14.03 58.06 30.88
N ILE A 596 12.85 58.33 30.29
CA ILE A 596 11.87 57.32 29.87
C ILE A 596 12.50 56.40 28.80
N LYS A 597 13.17 56.99 27.81
CA LYS A 597 13.84 56.26 26.74
C LYS A 597 14.90 55.27 27.31
N ARG A 598 15.76 55.76 28.24
CA ARG A 598 16.79 54.92 28.88
C ARG A 598 16.20 53.72 29.64
N LEU A 599 15.13 53.96 30.42
CA LEU A 599 14.44 52.92 31.17
C LEU A 599 13.82 51.90 30.21
N ALA A 600 13.12 52.36 29.16
CA ALA A 600 12.49 51.51 28.16
C ALA A 600 13.52 50.67 27.39
N GLU A 601 14.64 51.26 26.95
CA GLU A 601 15.73 50.51 26.27
C GLU A 601 16.37 49.50 27.20
N SER A 602 16.56 49.81 28.50
CA SER A 602 17.05 48.87 29.50
C SER A 602 16.10 47.72 29.70
N ALA A 603 14.79 48.00 29.84
CA ALA A 603 13.75 46.97 30.01
C ALA A 603 13.67 46.07 28.76
N GLN A 604 13.66 46.65 27.54
CA GLN A 604 13.65 45.88 26.30
C GLN A 604 14.88 44.97 26.17
N LYS A 605 16.07 45.45 26.53
CA LYS A 605 17.31 44.65 26.52
C LYS A 605 17.25 43.49 27.49
N LYS A 606 16.78 43.71 28.73
CA LYS A 606 16.60 42.64 29.72
C LYS A 606 15.56 41.62 29.25
N MET A 607 14.42 42.06 28.69
CA MET A 607 13.39 41.21 28.12
C MET A 607 13.90 40.38 26.95
N SER A 608 14.68 40.98 26.03
CA SER A 608 15.33 40.25 24.94
C SER A 608 16.25 39.15 25.47
N GLY A 609 17.04 39.42 26.51
CA GLY A 609 17.88 38.38 27.14
C GLY A 609 17.10 37.24 27.77
N ILE A 610 15.84 37.44 28.20
CA ILE A 610 14.97 36.33 28.66
C ILE A 610 14.41 35.56 27.42
N GLN A 611 13.97 36.29 26.38
CA GLN A 611 13.49 35.64 25.15
C GLN A 611 14.55 34.78 24.53
N ASP A 612 15.80 35.22 24.43
CA ASP A 612 16.92 34.48 23.87
C ASP A 612 17.22 33.20 24.65
N LYS A 613 17.02 33.18 25.98
CA LYS A 613 17.12 31.95 26.80
C LYS A 613 15.95 30.97 26.57
N ILE A 614 14.79 31.46 26.13
CA ILE A 614 13.66 30.61 25.77
C ILE A 614 13.85 30.10 24.35
N GLN A 615 14.05 31.03 23.41
CA GLN A 615 14.33 30.77 22.00
C GLN A 615 14.92 32.04 21.36
N SER A 616 16.12 31.95 20.79
CA SER A 616 16.74 33.02 20.04
C SER A 616 16.29 33.04 18.57
N GLU A 617 16.55 34.15 17.87
CA GLU A 617 16.39 34.19 16.43
C GLU A 617 17.49 33.38 15.76
N LEU A 618 17.08 32.47 14.84
CA LEU A 618 18.02 31.68 14.07
C LEU A 618 18.88 32.54 13.16
N SER A 619 20.18 32.35 13.16
CA SER A 619 21.07 32.98 12.18
C SER A 619 20.72 32.49 10.77
N LYS A 620 20.82 33.35 9.78
CA LYS A 620 20.50 33.01 8.38
C LYS A 620 21.50 32.04 7.74
N GLN A 621 22.67 31.84 8.35
CA GLN A 621 23.73 30.98 7.81
C GLN A 621 24.52 30.31 8.95
N GLY A 622 24.95 29.07 8.72
CA GLY A 622 25.77 28.26 9.63
C GLY A 622 24.99 27.42 10.61
N PHE A 623 25.71 26.73 11.48
CA PHE A 623 25.12 25.98 12.58
C PHE A 623 24.79 26.93 13.73
N ASN A 624 23.55 26.87 14.20
CA ASN A 624 23.11 27.55 15.41
C ASN A 624 23.33 26.60 16.59
N ASP A 625 24.11 26.99 17.58
CA ASP A 625 24.19 26.30 18.85
C ASP A 625 23.10 26.81 19.78
N ASN A 626 21.94 26.18 19.70
CA ASN A 626 20.77 26.49 20.52
C ASN A 626 20.59 25.49 21.67
N SER A 627 21.66 24.75 21.99
CA SER A 627 21.61 23.65 22.98
C SER A 627 21.22 24.12 24.40
N ASP A 628 21.46 25.38 24.72
CA ASP A 628 21.12 25.99 26.00
C ASP A 628 19.71 26.60 26.04
N GLU A 629 19.02 26.71 24.90
CA GLU A 629 17.67 27.29 24.84
C GLU A 629 16.63 26.35 25.46
N LEU A 630 15.72 26.94 26.23
CA LEU A 630 14.74 26.18 26.98
C LEU A 630 13.85 25.33 26.07
N LEU A 631 13.33 25.91 24.97
CA LEU A 631 12.44 25.18 24.05
C LEU A 631 13.17 24.07 23.29
N GLN A 632 14.44 24.25 22.91
CA GLN A 632 15.24 23.21 22.33
C GLN A 632 15.42 22.04 23.31
N GLN A 633 15.75 22.33 24.55
CA GLN A 633 15.93 21.30 25.60
C GLN A 633 14.62 20.57 25.95
N ILE A 634 13.48 21.27 25.88
CA ILE A 634 12.16 20.65 26.04
C ILE A 634 11.87 19.71 24.88
N GLY A 635 12.17 20.11 23.64
CA GLY A 635 12.04 19.27 22.45
C GLY A 635 12.88 17.99 22.54
N GLU A 636 14.15 18.08 22.99
CA GLU A 636 14.99 16.91 23.27
C GLU A 636 14.38 16.02 24.35
N LEU A 637 13.86 16.61 25.43
CA LEU A 637 13.20 15.85 26.49
C LEU A 637 11.97 15.09 25.97
N GLN A 638 11.14 15.75 25.12
CA GLN A 638 10.00 15.11 24.48
C GLN A 638 10.46 13.92 23.62
N PHE A 639 11.51 14.11 22.83
CA PHE A 639 12.10 13.03 22.05
C PHE A 639 12.57 11.86 22.93
N TYR A 640 13.27 12.11 24.02
CA TYR A 640 13.71 11.04 24.94
C TYR A 640 12.54 10.29 25.58
N ILE A 641 11.45 10.97 25.89
CA ILE A 641 10.24 10.36 26.47
C ILE A 641 9.51 9.53 25.42
N THR A 642 9.38 10.01 24.18
CA THR A 642 8.52 9.41 23.15
C THR A 642 9.25 8.47 22.19
N SER A 643 10.58 8.31 22.33
CA SER A 643 11.39 7.41 21.49
C SER A 643 11.13 5.92 21.73
N HIS A 644 10.42 5.57 22.80
CA HIS A 644 10.06 4.20 23.16
C HIS A 644 8.66 4.16 23.80
N TYR A 645 8.15 2.97 24.08
CA TYR A 645 6.79 2.77 24.61
C TYR A 645 6.75 2.39 26.11
N GLU A 646 7.82 2.67 26.83
CA GLU A 646 7.96 2.38 28.25
C GLU A 646 7.95 3.64 29.12
N ALA A 647 7.95 3.47 30.44
CA ALA A 647 8.09 4.59 31.35
C ALA A 647 9.41 5.33 31.12
N PRO A 648 9.42 6.68 31.15
CA PRO A 648 10.64 7.46 30.94
C PRO A 648 11.72 7.11 31.96
N THR A 649 12.98 7.19 31.52
CA THR A 649 14.14 6.98 32.36
C THR A 649 14.21 7.98 33.51
N GLN A 650 14.92 7.63 34.59
CA GLN A 650 15.15 8.55 35.71
C GLN A 650 15.87 9.84 35.23
N GLN A 651 16.76 9.73 34.24
CA GLN A 651 17.44 10.89 33.67
C GLN A 651 16.48 11.87 32.97
N ALA A 652 15.51 11.34 32.21
CA ALA A 652 14.46 12.18 31.61
C ALA A 652 13.64 12.94 32.65
N LYS A 653 13.30 12.28 33.78
CA LYS A 653 12.60 12.91 34.89
C LYS A 653 13.43 14.00 35.57
N VAL A 654 14.70 13.76 35.78
CA VAL A 654 15.64 14.77 36.34
C VAL A 654 15.78 15.94 35.38
N LYS A 655 15.90 15.71 34.07
CA LYS A 655 15.95 16.76 33.04
C LYS A 655 14.67 17.61 33.06
N TYR A 656 13.49 17.00 33.16
CA TYR A 656 12.22 17.72 33.30
C TYR A 656 12.20 18.67 34.50
N GLU A 657 12.58 18.20 35.68
CA GLU A 657 12.59 19.03 36.88
C GLU A 657 13.58 20.20 36.79
N ARG A 658 14.73 19.98 36.14
CA ARG A 658 15.68 21.06 35.84
C ARG A 658 15.10 22.12 34.93
N LEU A 659 14.44 21.72 33.83
CA LEU A 659 13.84 22.64 32.85
C LEU A 659 12.66 23.39 33.44
N ARG A 660 11.85 22.74 34.28
CA ARG A 660 10.77 23.38 35.03
C ARG A 660 11.30 24.50 35.92
N LYS A 661 12.35 24.24 36.72
CA LYS A 661 12.99 25.26 37.56
C LYS A 661 13.60 26.39 36.74
N MET A 662 14.18 26.09 35.59
CA MET A 662 14.70 27.13 34.68
C MET A 662 13.59 28.05 34.20
N LEU A 663 12.43 27.50 33.78
CA LEU A 663 11.28 28.29 33.37
C LEU A 663 10.74 29.16 34.54
N GLU A 664 10.62 28.58 35.74
CA GLU A 664 10.18 29.33 36.95
C GLU A 664 11.07 30.55 37.20
N GLY A 665 12.41 30.39 37.07
CA GLY A 665 13.35 31.50 37.19
C GLY A 665 13.15 32.59 36.14
N LEU A 666 12.93 32.18 34.85
CA LEU A 666 12.66 33.12 33.77
C LEU A 666 11.36 33.90 33.95
N ILE A 667 10.32 33.26 34.50
CA ILE A 667 9.05 33.89 34.86
C ILE A 667 9.26 34.92 35.98
N GLU A 668 10.03 34.61 37.01
CA GLU A 668 10.33 35.52 38.10
C GLU A 668 11.14 36.72 37.58
N ASP A 669 12.16 36.53 36.75
CA ASP A 669 12.94 37.58 36.14
C ASP A 669 12.07 38.50 35.28
N HIS A 670 11.15 37.97 34.48
CA HIS A 670 10.19 38.75 33.71
C HIS A 670 9.27 39.60 34.62
N LYS A 671 8.72 39.03 35.67
CA LYS A 671 7.89 39.75 36.67
C LYS A 671 8.68 40.89 37.35
N LYS A 672 9.92 40.67 37.71
CA LYS A 672 10.78 41.71 38.27
C LYS A 672 10.93 42.89 37.31
N ILE A 673 11.20 42.63 36.03
CA ILE A 673 11.30 43.69 35.02
C ILE A 673 9.99 44.48 34.88
N GLN A 674 8.84 43.77 34.89
CA GLN A 674 7.53 44.43 34.80
C GLN A 674 7.25 45.31 36.01
N ASN A 675 7.65 44.91 37.21
CA ASN A 675 7.34 45.63 38.46
C ASN A 675 8.36 46.73 38.77
N THR A 676 9.60 46.66 38.28
CA THR A 676 10.66 47.58 38.69
C THR A 676 11.14 48.50 37.58
N ASP A 677 11.11 48.03 36.33
CA ASP A 677 11.69 48.72 35.18
C ASP A 677 10.64 49.31 34.22
N ILE A 678 9.36 48.97 34.40
CA ILE A 678 8.24 49.57 33.65
C ILE A 678 7.40 50.36 34.67
N PRO A 679 7.39 51.70 34.60
CA PRO A 679 6.67 52.56 35.52
C PRO A 679 5.14 52.46 35.39
#